data_12442e0bdf158c69952735fc2d03fd87
#
_entry.id   12442e0bdf158c69952735fc2d03fd87
#
_cell.length_a   1.000
_cell.length_b   1.000
_cell.length_c   1.000
_cell.angle_alpha   90.00
_cell.angle_beta   90.00
_cell.angle_gamma   90.00
#
_symmetry.space_group_name_H-M   'P 1'
#
loop_
_entity.id
_entity.type
_entity.pdbx_description
1 polymer ?
#
loop_
_entity_poly.entity_id
_entity_poly.type
_entity_poly.pdbx_seq_one_letter_code
_entity_poly.pdbx_strand_id
1 'polypeptide(L)'
;MKIAFKNFLTTLRRYKASSLLNVAGLTMAFTAFYVIMVQVWWELGYNRSIPDAERIYLVAPSGFWDKSGNSFAAQSPRPSCERLVERSPEIEAGGPLRAWFNTQPAWVMRNGDYVRMKLKVITASTGFIETMRATAAAGDLTDFVRPNTLLLARSEAERMGVGVGDAVWLADNPFRAAEVRPDRQYEVVGIYDDFPANSGLAEIEAMVDIGDDGMNEPNTWNDTFFVRLREGTDPAAIARRWSEINAEVQAAWAAKMRPLWIEQYGQEEVDSWDNDDDQTGCRLMPLSELYFERALESSHWNPGSRPTTLSLLAVALLVVAIALINFVNFFFALTPARLRTVNIFKVFGAPTASLRFSFLFEAAGFVLVSLLLSWYVASALRSTLLAEYISTSLALTDNLDVLLLETGVALAAALAAGIYPAWYITSFNPALAAKGSFAGSRGGRRLRTTLVAVQYVVSIVLIVFTFFCYAQHRFERRFDLGFEREQVLTFDAPRKIAAQPQSYEALVSRLAADPRIEGVTASQSPFVSDASTVWGRKWKGEEVDVHVRMVRPNFPEVMRIPMLEGGLRPEHGRDSIYHAIVPRSVADRFDFRPGEIVDNYISIAGISGDLQFRPLQYETKPLMMIADNKATRIVYLRIAPGSDIEDVCDGIRRAIGEVDPDNKAPDIRFMNEQIDDLYEKENRLMTVIALFALLAVVIALMGVFGLVLFETQYRRREIAVRKVMGATTDEILAMFNRRYVVITLVCFAVAAPAAWWGVERWLSGFAYRVPVSPWIFLAALAAVLAVTVATVTLRSLSAARSNPADAVKSE
;
A
#
# COMPACT_ATOMS: atom_id res chain seq x y z
N MET A 1 0.01 44.01 21.91
CA MET A 1 -0.70 42.73 22.05
C MET A 1 -2.20 42.87 22.36
N LYS A 2 -2.65 43.58 23.41
CA LYS A 2 -4.09 43.74 23.73
C LYS A 2 -4.98 44.23 22.59
N ILE A 3 -4.49 45.21 21.78
CA ILE A 3 -5.22 45.74 20.62
C ILE A 3 -5.33 44.68 19.48
N ALA A 4 -4.28 43.95 19.21
CA ALA A 4 -4.27 42.91 18.19
C ALA A 4 -5.23 41.75 18.55
N PHE A 5 -5.26 41.33 19.81
CA PHE A 5 -6.20 40.32 20.31
C PHE A 5 -7.65 40.80 20.25
N LYS A 6 -7.90 42.08 20.64
CA LYS A 6 -9.28 42.67 20.54
C LYS A 6 -9.73 42.75 19.07
N ASN A 7 -8.83 43.07 18.14
CA ASN A 7 -9.14 43.09 16.70
C ASN A 7 -9.48 41.69 16.19
N PHE A 8 -8.72 40.64 16.55
CA PHE A 8 -9.01 39.27 16.22
C PHE A 8 -10.40 38.82 16.70
N LEU A 9 -10.75 39.06 17.96
CA LEU A 9 -12.08 38.73 18.50
C LEU A 9 -13.20 39.52 17.79
N THR A 10 -12.94 40.78 17.45
CA THR A 10 -13.92 41.60 16.73
C THR A 10 -14.18 41.09 15.34
N THR A 11 -13.13 40.63 14.63
CA THR A 11 -13.26 40.01 13.30
C THR A 11 -14.09 38.72 13.38
N LEU A 12 -13.81 37.84 14.34
CA LEU A 12 -14.58 36.60 14.55
C LEU A 12 -16.07 36.88 14.80
N ARG A 13 -16.38 37.92 15.62
CA ARG A 13 -17.77 38.25 15.95
C ARG A 13 -18.51 38.98 14.83
N ARG A 14 -17.83 39.83 14.07
CA ARG A 14 -18.46 40.68 13.04
C ARG A 14 -18.66 39.91 11.72
N TYR A 15 -17.74 39.01 11.37
CA TYR A 15 -17.74 38.22 10.11
C TYR A 15 -17.94 36.74 10.38
N LYS A 16 -18.89 36.35 11.24
CA LYS A 16 -19.09 34.98 11.75
C LYS A 16 -19.04 33.90 10.68
N ALA A 17 -19.86 34.02 9.62
CA ALA A 17 -19.96 33.01 8.58
C ALA A 17 -18.64 32.81 7.82
N SER A 18 -17.98 33.89 7.42
CA SER A 18 -16.71 33.82 6.70
C SER A 18 -15.56 33.34 7.58
N SER A 19 -15.52 33.73 8.85
CA SER A 19 -14.53 33.28 9.83
C SER A 19 -14.70 31.78 10.13
N LEU A 20 -15.96 31.34 10.32
CA LEU A 20 -16.25 29.91 10.54
C LEU A 20 -15.84 29.04 9.36
N LEU A 21 -16.20 29.45 8.13
CA LEU A 21 -15.81 28.73 6.90
C LEU A 21 -14.28 28.64 6.78
N ASN A 22 -13.58 29.69 7.15
CA ASN A 22 -12.12 29.73 7.07
C ASN A 22 -11.45 28.83 8.11
N VAL A 23 -11.91 28.91 9.37
CA VAL A 23 -11.42 28.01 10.45
C VAL A 23 -11.75 26.56 10.10
N ALA A 24 -12.97 26.26 9.65
CA ALA A 24 -13.35 24.91 9.26
C ALA A 24 -12.50 24.38 8.08
N GLY A 25 -12.28 25.20 7.05
CA GLY A 25 -11.44 24.82 5.90
C GLY A 25 -9.99 24.55 6.29
N LEU A 26 -9.38 25.40 7.13
CA LEU A 26 -8.03 25.18 7.65
C LEU A 26 -7.97 23.97 8.58
N THR A 27 -8.97 23.79 9.47
CA THR A 27 -9.05 22.62 10.35
C THR A 27 -9.10 21.32 9.55
N MET A 28 -10.00 21.25 8.55
CA MET A 28 -10.07 20.09 7.67
C MET A 28 -8.76 19.82 6.91
N ALA A 29 -8.10 20.88 6.43
CA ALA A 29 -6.85 20.75 5.70
C ALA A 29 -5.69 20.27 6.58
N PHE A 30 -5.58 20.82 7.80
CA PHE A 30 -4.55 20.36 8.75
C PHE A 30 -4.83 18.94 9.23
N THR A 31 -6.09 18.59 9.54
CA THR A 31 -6.44 17.19 9.86
C THR A 31 -6.09 16.23 8.73
N ALA A 32 -6.41 16.60 7.47
CA ALA A 32 -6.06 15.80 6.31
C ALA A 32 -4.53 15.67 6.15
N PHE A 33 -3.81 16.78 6.31
CA PHE A 33 -2.35 16.79 6.26
C PHE A 33 -1.75 15.88 7.34
N TYR A 34 -2.21 15.99 8.58
CA TYR A 34 -1.75 15.13 9.68
C TYR A 34 -1.96 13.65 9.36
N VAL A 35 -3.20 13.26 9.02
CA VAL A 35 -3.54 11.85 8.75
C VAL A 35 -2.73 11.28 7.59
N ILE A 36 -2.61 12.02 6.49
CA ILE A 36 -1.82 11.58 5.33
C ILE A 36 -0.33 11.53 5.69
N MET A 37 0.19 12.53 6.40
CA MET A 37 1.60 12.58 6.74
C MET A 37 2.01 11.49 7.72
N VAL A 38 1.12 11.06 8.62
CA VAL A 38 1.35 9.89 9.48
C VAL A 38 1.58 8.64 8.62
N GLN A 39 0.76 8.40 7.61
CA GLN A 39 0.94 7.28 6.67
C GLN A 39 2.24 7.43 5.84
N VAL A 40 2.47 8.61 5.26
CA VAL A 40 3.67 8.89 4.43
C VAL A 40 4.95 8.74 5.26
N TRP A 41 4.95 9.26 6.50
CA TRP A 41 6.09 9.16 7.40
C TRP A 41 6.40 7.72 7.79
N TRP A 42 5.36 6.93 8.05
CA TRP A 42 5.46 5.49 8.33
C TRP A 42 6.08 4.73 7.14
N GLU A 43 5.63 4.98 5.90
CA GLU A 43 6.16 4.32 4.71
C GLU A 43 7.61 4.76 4.37
N LEU A 44 7.90 6.06 4.44
CA LEU A 44 9.25 6.58 4.18
C LEU A 44 10.26 6.19 5.27
N GLY A 45 9.77 5.96 6.49
CA GLY A 45 10.55 5.50 7.63
C GLY A 45 10.69 3.99 7.74
N TYR A 46 10.12 3.21 6.79
CA TYR A 46 10.09 1.75 6.88
C TYR A 46 11.50 1.17 6.94
N ASN A 47 11.73 0.24 7.87
CA ASN A 47 13.02 -0.36 8.24
C ASN A 47 14.07 0.61 8.82
N ARG A 48 13.88 1.93 8.76
CA ARG A 48 14.88 2.91 9.21
C ARG A 48 14.99 3.02 10.72
N SER A 49 14.00 2.53 11.44
CA SER A 49 14.01 2.48 12.92
C SER A 49 14.88 1.35 13.47
N ILE A 50 15.31 0.41 12.62
CA ILE A 50 16.27 -0.65 12.98
C ILE A 50 17.66 -0.02 13.11
N PRO A 51 18.41 -0.27 14.21
CA PRO A 51 19.74 0.27 14.37
C PRO A 51 20.67 -0.12 13.21
N ASP A 52 21.41 0.84 12.67
CA ASP A 52 22.33 0.66 11.54
C ASP A 52 21.68 0.14 10.23
N ALA A 53 20.37 0.33 10.02
CA ALA A 53 19.65 -0.15 8.84
C ALA A 53 20.30 0.24 7.49
N GLU A 54 21.05 1.35 7.45
CA GLU A 54 21.79 1.79 6.26
C GLU A 54 23.05 0.96 5.98
N ARG A 55 23.55 0.22 6.98
CA ARG A 55 24.71 -0.68 6.87
C ARG A 55 24.32 -2.15 6.81
N ILE A 56 23.04 -2.47 6.98
CA ILE A 56 22.48 -3.80 6.84
C ILE A 56 22.00 -4.00 5.41
N TYR A 57 22.44 -5.06 4.78
CA TYR A 57 22.12 -5.38 3.40
C TYR A 57 21.53 -6.77 3.27
N LEU A 58 20.51 -6.91 2.41
CA LEU A 58 20.04 -8.18 1.91
C LEU A 58 21.02 -8.66 0.83
N VAL A 59 21.48 -9.89 0.91
CA VAL A 59 22.22 -10.58 -0.16
C VAL A 59 21.19 -11.08 -1.17
N ALA A 60 21.06 -10.39 -2.29
CA ALA A 60 20.08 -10.65 -3.33
C ALA A 60 20.76 -11.17 -4.60
N PRO A 61 20.76 -12.49 -4.86
CA PRO A 61 21.27 -13.04 -6.10
C PRO A 61 20.42 -12.62 -7.29
N SER A 62 21.09 -12.31 -8.42
CA SER A 62 20.41 -12.12 -9.69
C SER A 62 20.27 -13.45 -10.42
N GLY A 63 19.17 -13.57 -11.12
CA GLY A 63 19.08 -14.32 -12.34
C GLY A 63 19.39 -15.79 -12.39
N PHE A 64 19.05 -16.60 -11.38
CA PHE A 64 18.64 -17.95 -11.79
C PHE A 64 17.41 -17.85 -12.72
N TRP A 65 16.66 -16.74 -12.58
CA TRP A 65 15.36 -16.49 -13.21
C TRP A 65 15.36 -15.37 -14.25
N ASP A 66 16.37 -14.53 -14.27
CA ASP A 66 16.45 -13.37 -15.18
C ASP A 66 17.89 -13.04 -15.55
N LYS A 67 18.36 -13.62 -16.66
CA LYS A 67 19.69 -13.31 -17.22
C LYS A 67 19.84 -11.84 -17.64
N SER A 68 18.74 -11.05 -17.69
CA SER A 68 18.82 -9.60 -17.97
C SER A 68 19.41 -8.80 -16.81
N GLY A 69 19.53 -9.39 -15.61
CA GLY A 69 20.03 -8.73 -14.41
C GLY A 69 19.10 -7.64 -13.85
N ASN A 70 17.82 -7.66 -14.24
CA ASN A 70 16.83 -6.67 -13.81
C ASN A 70 16.00 -7.13 -12.61
N SER A 71 16.02 -8.44 -12.27
CA SER A 71 15.34 -8.98 -11.10
C SER A 71 16.28 -9.75 -10.19
N PHE A 72 15.97 -9.76 -8.90
CA PHE A 72 16.79 -10.35 -7.85
C PHE A 72 15.90 -11.14 -6.90
N ALA A 73 16.39 -12.28 -6.42
CA ALA A 73 15.72 -13.10 -5.43
C ALA A 73 15.96 -12.56 -4.01
N ALA A 74 14.94 -12.65 -3.14
CA ALA A 74 15.12 -12.39 -1.71
C ALA A 74 15.77 -13.56 -0.97
N GLN A 75 15.73 -14.75 -1.55
CA GLN A 75 16.36 -15.95 -1.03
C GLN A 75 17.70 -16.18 -1.72
N SER A 76 18.63 -16.77 -0.99
CA SER A 76 19.97 -17.04 -1.44
C SER A 76 20.46 -18.41 -0.94
N PRO A 77 21.43 -19.05 -1.67
CA PRO A 77 22.03 -20.28 -1.21
C PRO A 77 22.87 -20.05 0.06
N ARG A 78 22.45 -20.63 1.15
CA ARG A 78 23.07 -20.47 2.48
C ARG A 78 24.57 -20.76 2.50
N PRO A 79 25.09 -21.89 1.87
CA PRO A 79 26.52 -22.18 1.91
C PRO A 79 27.40 -21.08 1.33
N SER A 80 26.94 -20.42 0.27
CA SER A 80 27.68 -19.32 -0.37
C SER A 80 27.71 -18.07 0.52
N CYS A 81 26.59 -17.78 1.21
CA CYS A 81 26.47 -16.63 2.10
C CYS A 81 27.28 -16.81 3.40
N GLU A 82 27.28 -18.00 4.01
CA GLU A 82 28.10 -18.29 5.19
C GLU A 82 29.60 -18.16 4.85
N ARG A 83 30.06 -18.70 3.72
CA ARG A 83 31.44 -18.51 3.27
C ARG A 83 31.78 -17.05 2.95
N LEU A 84 30.81 -16.27 2.47
CA LEU A 84 31.01 -14.83 2.26
C LEU A 84 31.36 -14.14 3.59
N VAL A 85 30.60 -14.43 4.65
CA VAL A 85 30.87 -13.88 5.99
C VAL A 85 32.25 -14.30 6.50
N GLU A 86 32.58 -15.58 6.39
CA GLU A 86 33.88 -16.12 6.82
C GLU A 86 35.07 -15.47 6.08
N ARG A 87 34.96 -15.22 4.76
CA ARG A 87 36.04 -14.71 3.92
C ARG A 87 36.08 -13.20 3.78
N SER A 88 35.14 -12.46 4.38
CA SER A 88 35.03 -11.00 4.23
C SER A 88 35.13 -10.29 5.58
N PRO A 89 36.33 -9.83 5.99
CA PRO A 89 36.53 -9.13 7.28
C PRO A 89 35.81 -7.77 7.31
N GLU A 90 35.32 -7.29 6.17
CA GLU A 90 34.49 -6.08 6.05
C GLU A 90 33.07 -6.31 6.52
N ILE A 91 32.61 -7.55 6.69
CA ILE A 91 31.33 -7.90 7.25
C ILE A 91 31.48 -8.00 8.76
N GLU A 92 30.72 -7.21 9.51
CA GLU A 92 30.69 -7.25 10.97
C GLU A 92 29.88 -8.41 11.51
N ALA A 93 28.73 -8.68 10.89
CA ALA A 93 27.83 -9.77 11.24
C ALA A 93 27.04 -10.19 9.98
N GLY A 94 26.62 -11.44 9.93
CA GLY A 94 25.77 -11.94 8.87
C GLY A 94 25.09 -13.24 9.28
N GLY A 95 23.86 -13.46 8.78
CA GLY A 95 23.17 -14.70 9.09
C GLY A 95 21.85 -14.86 8.35
N PRO A 96 21.40 -16.13 8.20
CA PRO A 96 20.16 -16.47 7.56
C PRO A 96 18.94 -16.29 8.46
N LEU A 97 17.84 -16.02 7.78
CA LEU A 97 16.48 -16.07 8.27
C LEU A 97 15.65 -16.87 7.28
N ARG A 98 14.94 -17.89 7.72
CA ARG A 98 13.93 -18.57 6.90
C ARG A 98 12.57 -17.97 7.23
N ALA A 99 12.17 -16.98 6.45
CA ALA A 99 10.95 -16.24 6.61
C ALA A 99 9.73 -16.97 6.01
N TRP A 100 9.52 -18.21 6.40
CA TRP A 100 8.21 -18.81 6.23
C TRP A 100 7.39 -18.40 7.45
N PHE A 101 6.72 -17.23 7.39
CA PHE A 101 5.87 -16.72 8.47
C PHE A 101 4.67 -17.63 8.69
N ASN A 102 4.94 -18.83 9.18
CA ASN A 102 3.90 -19.79 9.48
C ASN A 102 3.31 -19.50 10.85
N THR A 103 2.09 -18.98 10.85
CA THR A 103 1.29 -18.98 12.05
C THR A 103 0.99 -20.42 12.43
N GLN A 104 1.57 -20.88 13.52
CA GLN A 104 1.36 -22.25 14.03
C GLN A 104 0.70 -22.23 15.41
N PRO A 105 0.00 -23.31 15.80
CA PRO A 105 -0.51 -23.44 17.14
C PRO A 105 0.66 -23.57 18.12
N ALA A 106 0.55 -22.80 19.21
CA ALA A 106 1.40 -22.89 20.39
C ALA A 106 0.54 -23.15 21.62
N TRP A 107 1.07 -23.83 22.61
CA TRP A 107 0.38 -24.09 23.87
C TRP A 107 1.25 -23.65 25.03
N VAL A 108 0.58 -23.10 26.03
CA VAL A 108 1.17 -22.78 27.33
C VAL A 108 0.38 -23.48 28.43
N MET A 109 1.04 -23.90 29.49
CA MET A 109 0.36 -24.50 30.62
C MET A 109 -0.13 -23.43 31.60
N ARG A 110 -1.46 -23.39 31.84
CA ARG A 110 -2.07 -22.50 32.83
C ARG A 110 -2.98 -23.30 33.76
N ASN A 111 -2.75 -23.21 35.04
CA ASN A 111 -3.55 -23.91 36.06
C ASN A 111 -3.70 -25.41 35.83
N GLY A 112 -2.71 -26.05 35.20
CA GLY A 112 -2.70 -27.50 34.90
C GLY A 112 -3.33 -27.88 33.56
N ASP A 113 -3.89 -26.90 32.81
CA ASP A 113 -4.47 -27.13 31.50
C ASP A 113 -3.65 -26.47 30.38
N TYR A 114 -3.64 -27.07 29.18
CA TYR A 114 -3.01 -26.51 27.99
C TYR A 114 -3.93 -25.47 27.33
N VAL A 115 -3.47 -24.22 27.31
CA VAL A 115 -4.15 -23.14 26.59
C VAL A 115 -3.53 -22.99 25.21
N ARG A 116 -4.34 -23.21 24.16
CA ARG A 116 -3.93 -23.08 22.76
C ARG A 116 -3.93 -21.62 22.33
N MET A 117 -2.84 -21.18 21.71
CA MET A 117 -2.65 -19.85 21.12
C MET A 117 -2.13 -19.98 19.68
N LYS A 118 -2.08 -18.90 18.96
CA LYS A 118 -1.40 -18.83 17.66
C LYS A 118 -0.10 -18.06 17.85
N LEU A 119 0.98 -18.51 17.20
CA LEU A 119 2.30 -17.91 17.27
C LEU A 119 2.95 -17.95 15.88
N LYS A 120 3.48 -16.82 15.42
CA LYS A 120 4.28 -16.73 14.19
C LYS A 120 5.72 -17.07 14.52
N VAL A 121 6.13 -18.28 14.18
CA VAL A 121 7.48 -18.79 14.47
C VAL A 121 8.29 -18.79 13.17
N ILE A 122 9.50 -18.26 13.25
CA ILE A 122 10.50 -18.34 12.18
C ILE A 122 11.72 -19.12 12.64
N THR A 123 12.53 -19.56 11.68
CA THR A 123 13.87 -20.07 11.99
C THR A 123 14.92 -19.02 11.62
N ALA A 124 15.90 -18.80 12.52
CA ALA A 124 16.96 -17.81 12.33
C ALA A 124 18.27 -18.31 12.94
N SER A 125 19.38 -17.68 12.58
CA SER A 125 20.68 -17.92 13.22
C SER A 125 21.02 -16.83 14.25
N THR A 126 22.01 -17.09 15.11
CA THR A 126 22.59 -16.07 16.00
C THR A 126 23.18 -14.90 15.19
N GLY A 127 23.79 -15.18 14.03
CA GLY A 127 24.31 -14.16 13.12
C GLY A 127 23.22 -13.20 12.61
N PHE A 128 21.99 -13.68 12.39
CA PHE A 128 20.86 -12.81 12.05
C PHE A 128 20.50 -11.87 13.22
N ILE A 129 20.40 -12.38 14.44
CA ILE A 129 20.11 -11.59 15.64
C ILE A 129 21.15 -10.48 15.84
N GLU A 130 22.43 -10.83 15.69
CA GLU A 130 23.54 -9.89 15.77
C GLU A 130 23.51 -8.85 14.64
N THR A 131 23.17 -9.29 13.41
CA THR A 131 23.05 -8.39 12.25
C THR A 131 21.96 -7.35 12.48
N MET A 132 20.80 -7.75 13.00
CA MET A 132 19.66 -6.86 13.27
C MET A 132 19.79 -6.08 14.59
N ARG A 133 20.85 -6.34 15.38
CA ARG A 133 21.03 -5.75 16.72
C ARG A 133 19.81 -5.90 17.61
N ALA A 134 19.19 -7.08 17.60
CA ALA A 134 18.08 -7.36 18.48
C ALA A 134 18.52 -7.18 19.95
N THR A 135 17.72 -6.43 20.72
CA THR A 135 18.00 -6.16 22.14
C THR A 135 17.30 -7.17 23.02
N ALA A 136 18.02 -7.70 24.03
CA ALA A 136 17.45 -8.57 25.01
C ALA A 136 16.61 -7.76 26.03
N ALA A 137 15.34 -8.12 26.18
CA ALA A 137 14.50 -7.66 27.26
C ALA A 137 14.71 -8.50 28.53
N ALA A 138 14.96 -9.81 28.36
CA ALA A 138 15.30 -10.75 29.43
C ALA A 138 16.02 -11.98 28.85
N GLY A 139 16.84 -12.64 29.63
CA GLY A 139 17.59 -13.85 29.25
C GLY A 139 18.76 -13.55 28.30
N ASP A 140 19.21 -14.58 27.59
CA ASP A 140 20.31 -14.52 26.63
C ASP A 140 19.81 -14.91 25.24
N LEU A 141 19.93 -13.98 24.27
CA LEU A 141 19.48 -14.22 22.90
C LEU A 141 20.40 -15.16 22.12
N THR A 142 21.58 -15.48 22.59
CA THR A 142 22.50 -16.42 21.95
C THR A 142 22.27 -17.87 22.36
N ASP A 143 21.59 -18.09 23.48
CA ASP A 143 21.34 -19.43 24.06
C ASP A 143 20.33 -20.28 23.27
N PHE A 144 19.61 -19.67 22.30
CA PHE A 144 18.57 -20.38 21.55
C PHE A 144 19.09 -21.40 20.53
N VAL A 145 20.41 -21.48 20.33
CA VAL A 145 21.05 -22.54 19.55
C VAL A 145 20.99 -23.91 20.24
N ARG A 146 20.65 -23.94 21.52
CA ARG A 146 20.43 -25.21 22.24
C ARG A 146 19.18 -25.92 21.70
N PRO A 147 19.18 -27.25 21.59
CA PRO A 147 18.01 -27.99 21.12
C PRO A 147 16.77 -27.70 21.99
N ASN A 148 15.62 -27.53 21.34
CA ASN A 148 14.33 -27.27 22.01
C ASN A 148 14.30 -25.99 22.86
N THR A 149 14.93 -24.94 22.36
CA THR A 149 14.86 -23.61 22.94
C THR A 149 14.26 -22.62 21.93
N LEU A 150 13.68 -21.55 22.41
CA LEU A 150 13.12 -20.49 21.57
C LEU A 150 13.31 -19.11 22.21
N LEU A 151 13.28 -18.10 21.34
CA LEU A 151 13.17 -16.71 21.73
C LEU A 151 11.74 -16.22 21.47
N LEU A 152 11.23 -15.36 22.35
CA LEU A 152 9.93 -14.70 22.19
C LEU A 152 10.08 -13.19 22.08
N ALA A 153 9.24 -12.56 21.29
CA ALA A 153 9.04 -11.12 21.35
C ALA A 153 8.42 -10.72 22.70
N ARG A 154 8.76 -9.53 23.20
CA ARG A 154 8.27 -9.05 24.52
C ARG A 154 6.74 -9.02 24.58
N SER A 155 6.08 -8.46 23.57
CA SER A 155 4.62 -8.40 23.51
C SER A 155 3.98 -9.79 23.55
N GLU A 156 4.59 -10.77 22.89
CA GLU A 156 4.10 -12.14 22.88
C GLU A 156 4.33 -12.88 24.19
N ALA A 157 5.49 -12.67 24.82
CA ALA A 157 5.77 -13.20 26.15
C ALA A 157 4.75 -12.68 27.18
N GLU A 158 4.43 -11.38 27.13
CA GLU A 158 3.39 -10.75 27.97
C GLU A 158 1.99 -11.32 27.66
N ARG A 159 1.61 -11.45 26.37
CA ARG A 159 0.33 -12.01 25.93
C ARG A 159 0.16 -13.48 26.36
N MET A 160 1.23 -14.24 26.26
CA MET A 160 1.27 -15.65 26.65
C MET A 160 1.43 -15.81 28.16
N GLY A 161 1.87 -14.79 28.89
CA GLY A 161 2.11 -14.81 30.32
C GLY A 161 3.24 -15.77 30.70
N VAL A 162 4.30 -15.82 29.88
CA VAL A 162 5.49 -16.67 30.06
C VAL A 162 6.74 -15.82 30.20
N GLY A 163 7.71 -16.33 30.95
CA GLY A 163 9.01 -15.72 31.16
C GLY A 163 10.16 -16.63 30.72
N VAL A 164 11.39 -16.18 30.94
CA VAL A 164 12.60 -16.98 30.70
C VAL A 164 12.61 -18.19 31.65
N GLY A 165 12.85 -19.39 31.10
CA GLY A 165 12.78 -20.67 31.78
C GLY A 165 11.44 -21.37 31.71
N ASP A 166 10.38 -20.68 31.24
CA ASP A 166 9.08 -21.30 31.06
C ASP A 166 9.03 -22.15 29.79
N ALA A 167 8.07 -23.09 29.76
CA ALA A 167 7.88 -23.98 28.61
C ALA A 167 6.75 -23.52 27.70
N VAL A 168 7.02 -23.56 26.39
CA VAL A 168 6.07 -23.37 25.32
C VAL A 168 6.08 -24.62 24.44
N TRP A 169 4.93 -25.16 24.11
CA TRP A 169 4.81 -26.30 23.21
C TRP A 169 4.45 -25.86 21.83
N LEU A 170 5.21 -26.34 20.84
CA LEU A 170 4.95 -26.10 19.42
C LEU A 170 4.61 -27.40 18.72
N ALA A 171 4.04 -27.33 17.54
CA ALA A 171 3.87 -28.48 16.66
C ALA A 171 5.23 -28.88 16.05
N ASP A 172 5.57 -30.17 16.08
CA ASP A 172 6.87 -30.69 15.60
C ASP A 172 7.13 -30.38 14.10
N ASN A 173 6.06 -30.41 13.32
CA ASN A 173 6.11 -29.96 11.92
C ASN A 173 4.86 -29.14 11.60
N PRO A 174 5.00 -27.83 11.30
CA PRO A 174 3.88 -26.96 10.95
C PRO A 174 3.12 -27.44 9.71
N PHE A 175 3.72 -28.27 8.85
CA PHE A 175 3.09 -28.86 7.66
C PHE A 175 2.49 -30.26 7.91
N ARG A 176 2.88 -30.94 8.99
CA ARG A 176 2.43 -32.31 9.33
C ARG A 176 1.61 -32.43 10.60
N ALA A 177 1.52 -31.38 11.41
CA ALA A 177 0.86 -31.47 12.71
C ALA A 177 -0.63 -31.79 12.57
N ALA A 178 -0.94 -33.07 12.64
CA ALA A 178 -2.30 -33.61 12.61
C ALA A 178 -2.97 -33.64 13.99
N GLU A 179 -2.23 -33.35 15.08
CA GLU A 179 -2.71 -33.58 16.42
C GLU A 179 -3.01 -32.29 17.18
N VAL A 180 -4.10 -32.34 17.92
CA VAL A 180 -4.59 -31.30 18.85
C VAL A 180 -3.72 -31.17 20.09
N ARG A 181 -2.66 -31.96 20.17
CA ARG A 181 -1.78 -32.05 21.34
C ARG A 181 -0.46 -31.31 21.12
N PRO A 182 0.13 -30.74 22.19
CA PRO A 182 1.46 -30.17 22.14
C PRO A 182 2.50 -31.29 21.85
N ASP A 183 3.21 -31.20 20.70
CA ASP A 183 4.10 -32.26 20.26
C ASP A 183 5.51 -32.09 20.82
N ARG A 184 6.03 -30.87 20.79
CA ARG A 184 7.40 -30.59 21.19
C ARG A 184 7.48 -29.45 22.18
N GLN A 185 8.12 -29.68 23.31
CA GLN A 185 8.35 -28.68 24.34
C GLN A 185 9.59 -27.86 24.01
N TYR A 186 9.46 -26.53 24.09
CA TYR A 186 10.57 -25.58 23.98
C TYR A 186 10.69 -24.79 25.27
N GLU A 187 11.93 -24.56 25.72
CA GLU A 187 12.28 -23.65 26.81
C GLU A 187 12.44 -22.22 26.26
N VAL A 188 11.82 -21.24 26.87
CA VAL A 188 12.04 -19.83 26.57
C VAL A 188 13.38 -19.42 27.19
N VAL A 189 14.42 -19.20 26.37
CA VAL A 189 15.77 -18.84 26.86
C VAL A 189 16.03 -17.34 26.83
N GLY A 190 15.29 -16.61 26.01
CA GLY A 190 15.40 -15.17 25.90
C GLY A 190 14.12 -14.53 25.40
N ILE A 191 13.94 -13.30 25.82
CA ILE A 191 12.87 -12.40 25.36
C ILE A 191 13.55 -11.20 24.74
N TYR A 192 13.23 -10.91 23.47
CA TYR A 192 13.76 -9.74 22.77
C TYR A 192 12.72 -8.63 22.68
N ASP A 193 13.19 -7.38 22.58
CA ASP A 193 12.34 -6.22 22.31
C ASP A 193 11.70 -6.35 20.92
N ASP A 194 10.41 -6.06 20.82
CA ASP A 194 9.68 -6.14 19.56
C ASP A 194 10.38 -5.31 18.48
N PHE A 195 10.46 -5.86 17.27
CA PHE A 195 10.95 -5.10 16.14
C PHE A 195 9.97 -3.95 15.81
N PRO A 196 10.49 -2.84 15.26
CA PRO A 196 9.64 -1.70 14.94
C PRO A 196 8.45 -2.11 14.04
N ALA A 197 7.25 -1.61 14.35
CA ALA A 197 6.03 -1.91 13.59
C ALA A 197 6.12 -1.53 12.11
N ASN A 198 6.97 -0.55 11.75
CA ASN A 198 7.27 -0.16 10.39
C ASN A 198 8.53 -0.85 9.84
N SER A 199 8.62 -2.15 10.01
CA SER A 199 9.71 -2.96 9.48
C SER A 199 9.23 -4.28 8.90
N GLY A 200 10.01 -4.87 8.00
CA GLY A 200 9.78 -6.23 7.49
C GLY A 200 9.93 -7.32 8.55
N LEU A 201 10.39 -6.96 9.74
CA LEU A 201 10.62 -7.87 10.87
C LEU A 201 9.50 -7.78 11.93
N ALA A 202 8.56 -6.85 11.79
CA ALA A 202 7.51 -6.57 12.79
C ALA A 202 6.61 -7.79 13.10
N GLU A 203 6.50 -8.72 12.16
CA GLU A 203 5.67 -9.91 12.31
C GLU A 203 6.37 -11.09 12.99
N ILE A 204 7.62 -10.94 13.38
CA ILE A 204 8.37 -12.00 14.06
C ILE A 204 7.97 -12.05 15.53
N GLU A 205 7.20 -13.07 15.90
CA GLU A 205 6.70 -13.27 17.26
C GLU A 205 7.61 -14.22 18.08
N ALA A 206 8.22 -15.20 17.38
CA ALA A 206 9.13 -16.15 17.99
C ALA A 206 10.21 -16.61 17.01
N MET A 207 11.38 -16.96 17.50
CA MET A 207 12.49 -17.50 16.74
C MET A 207 12.97 -18.84 17.34
N VAL A 208 13.24 -19.80 16.46
CA VAL A 208 13.96 -21.03 16.79
C VAL A 208 15.22 -21.13 15.94
N ASP A 209 16.22 -21.85 16.41
CA ASP A 209 17.48 -21.98 15.69
C ASP A 209 17.30 -22.72 14.36
N ILE A 210 17.93 -22.20 13.31
CA ILE A 210 17.94 -22.80 11.97
C ILE A 210 18.90 -24.02 11.91
N GLY A 211 19.83 -24.13 12.85
CA GLY A 211 20.84 -25.18 12.86
C GLY A 211 21.64 -25.27 11.57
N ASP A 212 22.01 -26.49 11.15
CA ASP A 212 22.75 -26.75 9.91
C ASP A 212 21.85 -27.00 8.67
N ASP A 213 20.55 -26.75 8.78
CA ASP A 213 19.61 -26.99 7.68
C ASP A 213 19.96 -26.15 6.45
N GLY A 214 20.00 -26.80 5.28
CA GLY A 214 20.39 -26.16 4.01
C GLY A 214 21.89 -26.01 3.75
N MET A 215 22.79 -26.30 4.73
CA MET A 215 24.24 -26.16 4.56
C MET A 215 24.86 -27.11 3.53
N ASN A 216 24.21 -28.24 3.27
CA ASN A 216 24.69 -29.24 2.29
C ASN A 216 24.00 -29.15 0.93
N GLU A 217 23.11 -28.19 0.76
CA GLU A 217 22.26 -28.05 -0.43
C GLU A 217 22.42 -26.67 -1.09
N PRO A 218 23.52 -26.42 -1.81
CA PRO A 218 23.84 -25.12 -2.39
C PRO A 218 22.88 -24.68 -3.50
N ASN A 219 22.04 -25.58 -4.01
CA ASN A 219 20.99 -25.26 -4.99
C ASN A 219 19.63 -24.95 -4.32
N THR A 220 19.56 -24.99 -2.99
CA THR A 220 18.34 -24.70 -2.25
C THR A 220 18.33 -23.24 -1.82
N TRP A 221 17.39 -22.45 -2.39
CA TRP A 221 17.24 -21.03 -2.15
C TRP A 221 16.05 -20.81 -1.21
N ASN A 222 16.17 -21.20 0.06
CA ASN A 222 15.09 -21.10 1.04
C ASN A 222 15.32 -20.02 2.08
N ASP A 223 16.54 -19.50 2.17
CA ASP A 223 16.94 -18.63 3.25
C ASP A 223 17.17 -17.20 2.76
N THR A 224 16.60 -16.23 3.45
CA THR A 224 16.93 -14.82 3.28
C THR A 224 18.17 -14.52 4.11
N PHE A 225 19.21 -13.96 3.50
CA PHE A 225 20.48 -13.73 4.18
C PHE A 225 20.78 -12.23 4.28
N PHE A 226 21.01 -11.77 5.50
CA PHE A 226 21.40 -10.39 5.77
C PHE A 226 22.85 -10.29 6.24
N VAL A 227 23.52 -9.21 5.83
CA VAL A 227 24.87 -8.88 6.29
C VAL A 227 24.94 -7.45 6.76
N ARG A 228 25.69 -7.16 7.84
CA ARG A 228 26.01 -5.81 8.28
C ARG A 228 27.45 -5.51 7.92
N LEU A 229 27.65 -4.45 7.11
CA LEU A 229 28.96 -4.03 6.65
C LEU A 229 29.60 -3.03 7.59
N ARG A 230 30.96 -3.04 7.66
CA ARG A 230 31.72 -1.98 8.29
C ARG A 230 31.53 -0.65 7.57
N GLU A 231 31.68 0.44 8.31
CA GLU A 231 31.54 1.78 7.76
C GLU A 231 32.57 2.04 6.64
N GLY A 232 32.11 2.57 5.52
CA GLY A 232 32.96 2.85 4.35
C GLY A 232 33.23 1.65 3.41
N THR A 233 32.64 0.47 3.67
CA THR A 233 32.75 -0.70 2.77
C THR A 233 31.94 -0.48 1.49
N ASP A 234 32.52 -0.79 0.32
CA ASP A 234 31.80 -0.79 -0.97
C ASP A 234 30.92 -2.06 -1.09
N PRO A 235 29.56 -1.93 -1.07
CA PRO A 235 28.68 -3.08 -1.21
C PRO A 235 28.85 -3.83 -2.54
N ALA A 236 29.25 -3.13 -3.61
CA ALA A 236 29.45 -3.76 -4.91
C ALA A 236 30.68 -4.68 -4.92
N ALA A 237 31.72 -4.37 -4.13
CA ALA A 237 32.88 -5.26 -4.00
C ALA A 237 32.49 -6.56 -3.25
N ILE A 238 31.68 -6.46 -2.22
CA ILE A 238 31.18 -7.63 -1.48
C ILE A 238 30.25 -8.48 -2.39
N ALA A 239 29.39 -7.83 -3.18
CA ALA A 239 28.53 -8.53 -4.13
C ALA A 239 29.32 -9.33 -5.20
N ARG A 240 30.39 -8.74 -5.74
CA ARG A 240 31.30 -9.46 -6.66
C ARG A 240 31.97 -10.68 -5.98
N ARG A 241 32.48 -10.49 -4.76
CA ARG A 241 33.06 -11.57 -3.97
C ARG A 241 32.07 -12.70 -3.70
N TRP A 242 30.80 -12.36 -3.46
CA TRP A 242 29.76 -13.38 -3.33
C TRP A 242 29.60 -14.21 -4.60
N SER A 243 29.55 -13.57 -5.77
CA SER A 243 29.43 -14.27 -7.06
C SER A 243 30.62 -15.23 -7.31
N GLU A 244 31.85 -14.81 -6.97
CA GLU A 244 33.04 -15.65 -7.05
C GLU A 244 32.94 -16.87 -6.11
N ILE A 245 32.55 -16.66 -4.85
CA ILE A 245 32.36 -17.72 -3.85
C ILE A 245 31.23 -18.65 -4.27
N ASN A 246 30.11 -18.11 -4.79
CA ASN A 246 29.00 -18.93 -5.25
C ASN A 246 29.42 -19.85 -6.40
N ALA A 247 30.16 -19.33 -7.37
CA ALA A 247 30.70 -20.12 -8.46
C ALA A 247 31.61 -21.28 -7.95
N GLU A 248 32.50 -21.01 -6.96
CA GLU A 248 33.31 -22.04 -6.31
C GLU A 248 32.44 -23.11 -5.60
N VAL A 249 31.41 -22.69 -4.89
CA VAL A 249 30.51 -23.60 -4.16
C VAL A 249 29.73 -24.47 -5.12
N GLN A 250 29.18 -23.89 -6.16
CA GLN A 250 28.41 -24.61 -7.19
C GLN A 250 29.30 -25.60 -7.96
N ALA A 251 30.49 -25.19 -8.36
CA ALA A 251 31.45 -26.10 -9.05
C ALA A 251 31.83 -27.29 -8.18
N ALA A 252 32.10 -27.08 -6.90
CA ALA A 252 32.44 -28.17 -5.97
C ALA A 252 31.26 -29.14 -5.77
N TRP A 253 30.04 -28.62 -5.69
CA TRP A 253 28.82 -29.43 -5.58
C TRP A 253 28.54 -30.19 -6.88
N ALA A 254 28.64 -29.53 -8.04
CA ALA A 254 28.48 -30.15 -9.36
C ALA A 254 29.47 -31.31 -9.55
N ALA A 255 30.74 -31.11 -9.20
CA ALA A 255 31.75 -32.18 -9.26
C ALA A 255 31.37 -33.39 -8.42
N LYS A 256 30.80 -33.19 -7.24
CA LYS A 256 30.32 -34.25 -6.34
C LYS A 256 29.10 -34.98 -6.89
N MET A 257 28.18 -34.25 -7.52
CA MET A 257 26.91 -34.80 -8.03
C MET A 257 27.05 -35.39 -9.45
N ARG A 258 28.07 -35.00 -10.23
CA ARG A 258 28.28 -35.41 -11.60
C ARG A 258 28.21 -36.93 -11.86
N PRO A 259 28.78 -37.81 -11.02
CA PRO A 259 28.65 -39.23 -11.22
C PRO A 259 27.21 -39.74 -11.15
N LEU A 260 26.39 -39.17 -10.21
CA LEU A 260 24.98 -39.52 -10.07
C LEU A 260 24.16 -39.01 -11.25
N TRP A 261 24.48 -37.80 -11.73
CA TRP A 261 23.81 -37.23 -12.93
C TRP A 261 24.13 -38.01 -14.20
N ILE A 262 25.39 -38.46 -14.39
CA ILE A 262 25.75 -39.29 -15.51
C ILE A 262 25.00 -40.64 -15.48
N GLU A 263 24.81 -41.22 -14.30
CA GLU A 263 24.02 -42.45 -14.15
C GLU A 263 22.52 -42.21 -14.49
N GLN A 264 22.00 -41.06 -14.12
CA GLN A 264 20.59 -40.73 -14.32
C GLN A 264 20.27 -40.20 -15.72
N TYR A 265 21.11 -39.34 -16.30
CA TYR A 265 20.81 -38.56 -17.52
C TYR A 265 21.72 -38.97 -18.72
N GLY A 266 22.81 -39.69 -18.48
CA GLY A 266 23.80 -40.04 -19.49
C GLY A 266 24.94 -39.02 -19.64
N GLN A 267 26.07 -39.48 -20.13
CA GLN A 267 27.30 -38.70 -20.24
C GLN A 267 27.14 -37.48 -21.19
N GLU A 268 26.54 -37.68 -22.38
CA GLU A 268 26.40 -36.63 -23.39
C GLU A 268 25.54 -35.46 -22.89
N GLU A 269 24.45 -35.75 -22.17
CA GLU A 269 23.56 -34.75 -21.60
C GLU A 269 24.29 -33.95 -20.53
N VAL A 270 24.95 -34.60 -19.57
CA VAL A 270 25.70 -33.94 -18.50
C VAL A 270 26.86 -33.09 -19.03
N ASP A 271 27.56 -33.56 -20.09
CA ASP A 271 28.64 -32.80 -20.72
C ASP A 271 28.11 -31.53 -21.43
N SER A 272 26.86 -31.52 -21.87
CA SER A 272 26.23 -30.31 -22.43
C SER A 272 26.03 -29.20 -21.39
N TRP A 273 25.96 -29.55 -20.14
CA TRP A 273 25.77 -28.57 -19.03
C TRP A 273 27.07 -27.81 -18.70
N ASP A 274 28.25 -28.32 -19.06
CA ASP A 274 29.55 -27.70 -18.81
C ASP A 274 29.81 -26.42 -19.64
N ASN A 275 28.99 -26.17 -20.66
CA ASN A 275 29.16 -25.03 -21.56
C ASN A 275 28.38 -23.79 -21.12
N ASP A 276 27.65 -23.84 -20.00
CA ASP A 276 26.90 -22.71 -19.46
C ASP A 276 27.81 -21.88 -18.55
N ASP A 277 28.17 -20.67 -19.02
CA ASP A 277 28.89 -19.65 -18.24
C ASP A 277 27.90 -18.95 -17.24
N ASP A 278 27.35 -19.75 -16.34
CA ASP A 278 26.29 -19.36 -15.41
C ASP A 278 26.86 -18.61 -14.19
N GLN A 279 27.37 -17.39 -14.43
CA GLN A 279 27.74 -16.49 -13.34
C GLN A 279 26.48 -15.84 -12.77
N THR A 280 25.93 -16.46 -11.73
CA THR A 280 24.88 -15.83 -10.91
C THR A 280 25.43 -14.53 -10.34
N GLY A 281 24.91 -13.39 -10.82
CA GLY A 281 25.23 -12.09 -10.26
C GLY A 281 24.67 -11.94 -8.84
N CYS A 282 25.11 -10.91 -8.16
CA CYS A 282 24.57 -10.55 -6.84
C CYS A 282 24.48 -9.04 -6.68
N ARG A 283 23.49 -8.58 -5.93
CA ARG A 283 23.37 -7.21 -5.47
C ARG A 283 23.13 -7.18 -3.96
N LEU A 284 23.87 -6.34 -3.25
CA LEU A 284 23.56 -6.05 -1.87
C LEU A 284 22.58 -4.88 -1.84
N MET A 285 21.39 -5.15 -1.29
CA MET A 285 20.29 -4.16 -1.21
C MET A 285 20.16 -3.65 0.23
N PRO A 286 20.31 -2.34 0.49
CA PRO A 286 20.24 -1.81 1.85
C PRO A 286 18.84 -2.01 2.46
N LEU A 287 18.79 -2.47 3.71
CA LEU A 287 17.54 -2.74 4.44
C LEU A 287 16.61 -1.53 4.46
N SER A 288 17.18 -0.32 4.59
CA SER A 288 16.43 0.94 4.61
C SER A 288 15.72 1.29 3.29
N GLU A 289 16.09 0.64 2.17
CA GLU A 289 15.51 0.88 0.85
C GLU A 289 14.64 -0.27 0.34
N LEU A 290 14.71 -1.45 0.98
CA LEU A 290 14.00 -2.65 0.54
C LEU A 290 12.49 -2.44 0.34
N TYR A 291 11.84 -1.65 1.19
CA TYR A 291 10.41 -1.41 1.13
C TYR A 291 9.90 -0.98 -0.25
N PHE A 292 10.70 -0.21 -0.99
CA PHE A 292 10.36 0.31 -2.32
C PHE A 292 11.16 -0.33 -3.46
N GLU A 293 11.99 -1.36 -3.19
CA GLU A 293 12.86 -1.94 -4.20
C GLU A 293 12.09 -2.85 -5.16
N ARG A 294 11.90 -2.40 -6.39
CA ARG A 294 11.11 -3.12 -7.40
C ARG A 294 11.86 -4.26 -8.08
N ALA A 295 13.18 -4.20 -8.07
CA ALA A 295 13.99 -5.26 -8.66
C ALA A 295 14.01 -6.53 -7.81
N LEU A 296 13.53 -6.46 -6.54
CA LEU A 296 13.44 -7.60 -5.64
C LEU A 296 12.12 -8.35 -5.84
N GLU A 297 12.18 -9.63 -6.18
CA GLU A 297 11.00 -10.49 -6.30
C GLU A 297 10.54 -11.02 -4.93
N SER A 298 9.87 -10.17 -4.16
CA SER A 298 9.32 -10.54 -2.86
C SER A 298 8.19 -9.58 -2.46
N SER A 299 7.04 -10.11 -2.05
CA SER A 299 5.95 -9.29 -1.50
C SER A 299 6.16 -8.94 -0.02
N HIS A 300 6.96 -9.73 0.68
CA HIS A 300 7.21 -9.52 2.09
C HIS A 300 8.20 -8.37 2.36
N TRP A 301 9.33 -8.33 1.63
CA TRP A 301 10.38 -7.35 1.87
C TRP A 301 10.15 -6.00 1.19
N ASN A 302 9.41 -5.98 0.07
CA ASN A 302 9.14 -4.79 -0.72
C ASN A 302 7.64 -4.52 -0.97
N PRO A 303 6.81 -4.49 0.08
CA PRO A 303 5.35 -4.31 -0.08
C PRO A 303 4.95 -2.86 -0.42
N GLY A 304 5.90 -1.94 -0.59
CA GLY A 304 5.66 -0.52 -0.79
C GLY A 304 5.61 -0.09 -2.26
N SER A 305 4.84 0.97 -2.53
CA SER A 305 4.76 1.61 -3.85
C SER A 305 5.19 3.06 -3.77
N ARG A 306 6.43 3.37 -4.16
CA ARG A 306 6.96 4.74 -4.14
C ARG A 306 6.09 5.76 -4.89
N PRO A 307 5.53 5.44 -6.09
CA PRO A 307 4.58 6.35 -6.76
C PRO A 307 3.32 6.62 -5.94
N THR A 308 2.79 5.62 -5.25
CA THR A 308 1.59 5.78 -4.42
C THR A 308 1.88 6.65 -3.19
N THR A 309 2.99 6.40 -2.48
CA THR A 309 3.43 7.22 -1.33
C THR A 309 3.68 8.68 -1.72
N LEU A 310 4.35 8.92 -2.88
CA LEU A 310 4.57 10.26 -3.40
C LEU A 310 3.26 10.94 -3.82
N SER A 311 2.29 10.20 -4.33
CA SER A 311 0.96 10.71 -4.65
C SER A 311 0.20 11.15 -3.40
N LEU A 312 0.28 10.37 -2.30
CA LEU A 312 -0.26 10.75 -1.00
C LEU A 312 0.38 12.05 -0.49
N LEU A 313 1.70 12.15 -0.54
CA LEU A 313 2.43 13.38 -0.16
C LEU A 313 1.97 14.58 -1.00
N ALA A 314 1.84 14.40 -2.32
CA ALA A 314 1.36 15.45 -3.21
C ALA A 314 -0.07 15.89 -2.82
N VAL A 315 -0.98 14.96 -2.55
CA VAL A 315 -2.34 15.27 -2.08
C VAL A 315 -2.31 16.07 -0.79
N ALA A 316 -1.51 15.67 0.21
CA ALA A 316 -1.38 16.39 1.47
C ALA A 316 -0.94 17.85 1.26
N LEU A 317 0.08 18.06 0.45
CA LEU A 317 0.59 19.40 0.12
C LEU A 317 -0.43 20.24 -0.65
N LEU A 318 -1.15 19.64 -1.60
CA LEU A 318 -2.17 20.32 -2.39
C LEU A 318 -3.39 20.72 -1.55
N VAL A 319 -3.82 19.88 -0.59
CA VAL A 319 -4.90 20.22 0.34
C VAL A 319 -4.54 21.43 1.20
N VAL A 320 -3.34 21.48 1.75
CA VAL A 320 -2.84 22.64 2.52
C VAL A 320 -2.73 23.88 1.63
N ALA A 321 -2.23 23.72 0.41
CA ALA A 321 -2.13 24.85 -0.54
C ALA A 321 -3.51 25.44 -0.88
N ILE A 322 -4.53 24.62 -1.13
CA ILE A 322 -5.90 25.08 -1.38
C ILE A 322 -6.44 25.84 -0.16
N ALA A 323 -6.27 25.30 1.04
CA ALA A 323 -6.72 25.94 2.27
C ALA A 323 -6.00 27.27 2.51
N LEU A 324 -4.71 27.35 2.21
CA LEU A 324 -3.91 28.58 2.29
C LEU A 324 -4.42 29.64 1.28
N ILE A 325 -4.69 29.23 0.05
CA ILE A 325 -5.27 30.11 -0.97
C ILE A 325 -6.62 30.65 -0.50
N ASN A 326 -7.47 29.79 0.09
CA ASN A 326 -8.77 30.21 0.64
C ASN A 326 -8.59 31.20 1.78
N PHE A 327 -7.63 30.95 2.67
CA PHE A 327 -7.30 31.85 3.76
C PHE A 327 -6.83 33.24 3.26
N VAL A 328 -5.95 33.29 2.26
CA VAL A 328 -5.53 34.53 1.62
C VAL A 328 -6.71 35.24 0.97
N ASN A 329 -7.56 34.53 0.22
CA ASN A 329 -8.75 35.08 -0.41
C ASN A 329 -9.72 35.70 0.62
N PHE A 330 -9.88 35.08 1.80
CA PHE A 330 -10.65 35.61 2.91
C PHE A 330 -10.11 36.97 3.40
N PHE A 331 -8.79 37.08 3.62
CA PHE A 331 -8.17 38.36 4.01
C PHE A 331 -8.39 39.45 2.97
N PHE A 332 -8.25 39.12 1.69
CA PHE A 332 -8.52 40.06 0.60
C PHE A 332 -10.00 40.47 0.50
N ALA A 333 -10.92 39.56 0.80
CA ALA A 333 -12.35 39.88 0.84
C ALA A 333 -12.67 40.94 1.89
N LEU A 334 -11.99 40.94 3.03
CA LEU A 334 -12.17 41.90 4.12
C LEU A 334 -11.44 43.24 3.89
N THR A 335 -10.56 43.35 2.90
CA THR A 335 -9.72 44.53 2.64
C THR A 335 -10.52 45.84 2.56
N PRO A 336 -11.65 45.97 1.81
CA PRO A 336 -12.37 47.23 1.71
C PRO A 336 -12.92 47.73 3.06
N ALA A 337 -13.40 46.81 3.89
CA ALA A 337 -13.92 47.17 5.22
C ALA A 337 -12.81 47.60 6.18
N ARG A 338 -11.58 47.02 6.00
CA ARG A 338 -10.42 47.29 6.87
C ARG A 338 -9.63 48.53 6.45
N LEU A 339 -9.62 48.89 5.16
CA LEU A 339 -8.90 50.04 4.66
C LEU A 339 -9.33 51.31 5.35
N ARG A 340 -10.64 51.49 5.57
CA ARG A 340 -11.17 52.67 6.28
C ARG A 340 -10.61 52.78 7.70
N THR A 341 -10.61 51.68 8.43
CA THR A 341 -10.08 51.60 9.82
C THR A 341 -8.55 51.83 9.88
N VAL A 342 -7.81 51.18 8.96
CA VAL A 342 -6.33 51.31 8.88
C VAL A 342 -5.92 52.75 8.57
N ASN A 343 -6.64 53.38 7.63
CA ASN A 343 -6.32 54.79 7.25
C ASN A 343 -6.67 55.76 8.37
N ILE A 344 -7.74 55.54 9.13
CA ILE A 344 -8.01 56.31 10.34
C ILE A 344 -6.89 56.20 11.34
N PHE A 345 -6.36 54.98 11.64
CA PHE A 345 -5.24 54.80 12.54
C PHE A 345 -3.94 55.47 12.02
N LYS A 346 -3.72 55.44 10.70
CA LYS A 346 -2.57 56.14 10.10
C LYS A 346 -2.65 57.66 10.26
N VAL A 347 -3.85 58.24 10.05
CA VAL A 347 -4.07 59.66 10.25
C VAL A 347 -3.80 60.07 11.71
N PHE A 348 -4.13 59.16 12.65
CA PHE A 348 -3.84 59.37 14.08
C PHE A 348 -2.39 58.99 14.46
N GLY A 349 -1.49 58.74 13.48
CA GLY A 349 -0.07 58.57 13.72
C GLY A 349 0.35 57.13 14.08
N ALA A 350 -0.50 56.12 13.90
CA ALA A 350 -0.10 54.76 14.18
C ALA A 350 1.01 54.29 13.21
N PRO A 351 2.11 53.70 13.74
CA PRO A 351 3.23 53.21 12.91
C PRO A 351 2.77 52.03 12.05
N THR A 352 3.16 51.99 10.77
CA THR A 352 2.81 50.96 9.81
C THR A 352 3.24 49.57 10.24
N ALA A 353 4.35 49.45 10.95
CA ALA A 353 4.86 48.19 11.54
C ALA A 353 3.87 47.61 12.57
N SER A 354 3.28 48.44 13.44
CA SER A 354 2.28 48.00 14.42
C SER A 354 1.00 47.50 13.76
N LEU A 355 0.57 48.14 12.67
CA LEU A 355 -0.58 47.71 11.90
C LEU A 355 -0.33 46.36 11.18
N ARG A 356 0.84 46.21 10.57
CA ARG A 356 1.28 44.92 9.95
C ARG A 356 1.34 43.80 10.98
N PHE A 357 1.93 44.05 12.14
CA PHE A 357 1.99 43.07 13.24
C PHE A 357 0.59 42.64 13.68
N SER A 358 -0.37 43.60 13.75
CA SER A 358 -1.77 43.26 14.10
C SER A 358 -2.41 42.29 13.12
N PHE A 359 -2.15 42.43 11.81
CA PHE A 359 -2.65 41.50 10.77
C PHE A 359 -1.97 40.14 10.84
N LEU A 360 -0.65 40.10 11.06
CA LEU A 360 0.09 38.85 11.25
C LEU A 360 -0.38 38.11 12.50
N PHE A 361 -0.61 38.84 13.60
CA PHE A 361 -1.14 38.26 14.83
C PHE A 361 -2.55 37.65 14.62
N GLU A 362 -3.39 38.32 13.85
CA GLU A 362 -4.71 37.83 13.50
C GLU A 362 -4.64 36.56 12.63
N ALA A 363 -3.75 36.55 11.63
CA ALA A 363 -3.52 35.38 10.78
C ALA A 363 -3.02 34.19 11.60
N ALA A 364 -2.04 34.41 12.47
CA ALA A 364 -1.53 33.40 13.40
C ALA A 364 -2.61 32.90 14.36
N GLY A 365 -3.51 33.78 14.84
CA GLY A 365 -4.64 33.39 15.70
C GLY A 365 -5.63 32.46 14.99
N PHE A 366 -5.99 32.72 13.73
CA PHE A 366 -6.84 31.82 12.94
C PHE A 366 -6.19 30.47 12.73
N VAL A 367 -4.88 30.45 12.35
CA VAL A 367 -4.14 29.21 12.12
C VAL A 367 -3.99 28.40 13.40
N LEU A 368 -3.67 29.04 14.52
CA LEU A 368 -3.52 28.36 15.82
C LEU A 368 -4.84 27.71 16.27
N VAL A 369 -5.96 28.42 16.16
CA VAL A 369 -7.27 27.86 16.48
C VAL A 369 -7.59 26.67 15.59
N SER A 370 -7.31 26.77 14.29
CA SER A 370 -7.55 25.68 13.33
C SER A 370 -6.62 24.48 13.59
N LEU A 371 -5.36 24.73 13.98
CA LEU A 371 -4.40 23.67 14.34
C LEU A 371 -4.83 22.90 15.59
N LEU A 372 -5.26 23.61 16.64
CA LEU A 372 -5.76 22.97 17.88
C LEU A 372 -7.03 22.16 17.61
N LEU A 373 -7.92 22.67 16.76
CA LEU A 373 -9.11 21.94 16.33
C LEU A 373 -8.75 20.73 15.46
N SER A 374 -7.71 20.81 14.60
CA SER A 374 -7.25 19.67 13.79
C SER A 374 -6.75 18.54 14.67
N TRP A 375 -5.98 18.83 15.72
CA TRP A 375 -5.52 17.84 16.68
C TRP A 375 -6.66 17.18 17.44
N TYR A 376 -7.67 17.97 17.82
CA TYR A 376 -8.88 17.43 18.45
C TYR A 376 -9.63 16.47 17.49
N VAL A 377 -9.83 16.88 16.22
CA VAL A 377 -10.48 16.04 15.21
C VAL A 377 -9.64 14.80 14.90
N ALA A 378 -8.33 14.93 14.74
CA ALA A 378 -7.41 13.80 14.52
C ALA A 378 -7.50 12.78 15.67
N SER A 379 -7.55 13.28 16.92
CA SER A 379 -7.73 12.43 18.11
C SER A 379 -9.08 11.69 18.11
N ALA A 380 -10.16 12.34 17.62
CA ALA A 380 -11.48 11.71 17.50
C ALA A 380 -11.54 10.67 16.37
N LEU A 381 -10.74 10.83 15.32
CA LEU A 381 -10.69 9.89 14.19
C LEU A 381 -10.04 8.53 14.54
N ARG A 382 -9.28 8.44 15.65
CA ARG A 382 -8.63 7.20 16.11
C ARG A 382 -9.60 6.02 16.31
N SER A 383 -10.83 6.29 16.68
CA SER A 383 -11.87 5.28 16.94
C SER A 383 -12.87 5.13 15.81
N THR A 384 -12.55 5.60 14.63
CA THR A 384 -13.42 5.53 13.46
C THR A 384 -12.88 4.56 12.43
N LEU A 385 -13.73 4.14 11.49
CA LEU A 385 -13.33 3.30 10.34
C LEU A 385 -12.15 3.88 9.53
N LEU A 386 -11.94 5.21 9.57
CA LEU A 386 -10.81 5.82 8.87
C LEU A 386 -9.46 5.33 9.42
N ALA A 387 -9.38 5.05 10.73
CA ALA A 387 -8.15 4.55 11.33
C ALA A 387 -7.75 3.16 10.78
N GLU A 388 -8.71 2.35 10.33
CA GLU A 388 -8.45 1.04 9.72
C GLU A 388 -7.76 1.13 8.35
N TYR A 389 -7.89 2.29 7.67
CA TYR A 389 -7.23 2.55 6.39
C TYR A 389 -5.79 3.07 6.52
N ILE A 390 -5.35 3.36 7.74
CA ILE A 390 -3.99 3.86 8.04
C ILE A 390 -3.19 2.73 8.68
N SER A 391 -1.96 2.54 8.22
CA SER A 391 -1.10 1.41 8.64
C SER A 391 -0.52 1.57 10.06
N THR A 392 -0.77 2.70 10.72
CA THR A 392 -0.20 3.00 12.04
C THR A 392 -1.18 3.78 12.90
N SER A 393 -0.86 3.94 14.19
CA SER A 393 -1.64 4.71 15.15
C SER A 393 -1.78 6.18 14.75
N LEU A 394 -3.01 6.73 14.83
CA LEU A 394 -3.25 8.17 14.69
C LEU A 394 -3.09 8.94 16.02
N ALA A 395 -2.55 8.32 17.07
CA ALA A 395 -2.32 8.99 18.34
C ALA A 395 -1.27 10.10 18.19
N LEU A 396 -1.56 11.28 18.75
CA LEU A 396 -0.64 12.42 18.69
C LEU A 396 0.68 12.14 19.42
N THR A 397 0.62 11.34 20.48
CA THR A 397 1.80 10.93 21.27
C THR A 397 2.77 10.05 20.50
N ASP A 398 2.24 9.23 19.59
CA ASP A 398 3.02 8.26 18.83
C ASP A 398 3.65 8.88 17.57
N ASN A 399 3.19 10.09 17.18
CA ASN A 399 3.57 10.78 15.93
C ASN A 399 4.08 12.21 16.19
N LEU A 400 4.95 12.39 17.19
CA LEU A 400 5.46 13.70 17.56
C LEU A 400 6.21 14.43 16.43
N ASP A 401 6.95 13.67 15.61
CA ASP A 401 7.68 14.23 14.46
C ASP A 401 6.71 14.83 13.42
N VAL A 402 5.62 14.13 13.12
CA VAL A 402 4.57 14.60 12.21
C VAL A 402 3.85 15.81 12.81
N LEU A 403 3.58 15.79 14.12
CA LEU A 403 2.98 16.92 14.83
C LEU A 403 3.85 18.19 14.76
N LEU A 404 5.17 18.05 14.95
CA LEU A 404 6.13 19.14 14.81
C LEU A 404 6.20 19.65 13.38
N LEU A 405 6.21 18.74 12.40
CA LEU A 405 6.18 19.09 10.98
C LEU A 405 4.91 19.87 10.63
N GLU A 406 3.73 19.38 11.04
CA GLU A 406 2.44 20.05 10.84
C GLU A 406 2.44 21.45 11.45
N THR A 407 2.94 21.57 12.69
CA THR A 407 3.08 22.87 13.37
C THR A 407 3.96 23.82 12.58
N GLY A 408 5.11 23.34 12.09
CA GLY A 408 6.02 24.12 11.25
C GLY A 408 5.34 24.60 9.96
N VAL A 409 4.64 23.69 9.26
CA VAL A 409 3.88 24.01 8.05
C VAL A 409 2.76 25.01 8.35
N ALA A 410 2.03 24.86 9.44
CA ALA A 410 0.96 25.78 9.85
C ALA A 410 1.51 27.17 10.15
N LEU A 411 2.64 27.30 10.86
CA LEU A 411 3.30 28.57 11.12
C LEU A 411 3.81 29.23 9.84
N ALA A 412 4.44 28.48 8.95
CA ALA A 412 4.87 28.98 7.64
C ALA A 412 3.68 29.47 6.81
N ALA A 413 2.56 28.71 6.84
CA ALA A 413 1.32 29.10 6.18
C ALA A 413 0.73 30.40 6.76
N ALA A 414 0.73 30.57 8.09
CA ALA A 414 0.28 31.79 8.75
C ALA A 414 1.10 33.01 8.32
N LEU A 415 2.41 32.88 8.25
CA LEU A 415 3.32 33.94 7.80
C LEU A 415 3.08 34.26 6.31
N ALA A 416 3.08 33.27 5.43
CA ALA A 416 2.88 33.45 4.00
C ALA A 416 1.52 34.11 3.69
N ALA A 417 0.46 33.67 4.33
CA ALA A 417 -0.89 34.21 4.16
C ALA A 417 -1.09 35.59 4.78
N GLY A 418 -0.37 35.88 5.86
CA GLY A 418 -0.50 37.16 6.60
C GLY A 418 0.37 38.28 6.06
N ILE A 419 1.61 38.01 5.59
CA ILE A 419 2.59 39.02 5.16
C ILE A 419 2.08 39.84 3.99
N TYR A 420 1.60 39.17 2.92
CA TYR A 420 1.22 39.88 1.71
C TYR A 420 -0.03 40.75 1.88
N PRO A 421 -1.16 40.30 2.48
CA PRO A 421 -2.29 41.16 2.77
C PRO A 421 -1.94 42.30 3.76
N ALA A 422 -1.12 42.04 4.76
CA ALA A 422 -0.70 43.04 5.72
C ALA A 422 0.09 44.17 5.02
N TRP A 423 1.02 43.79 4.15
CA TRP A 423 1.79 44.74 3.36
C TRP A 423 0.89 45.51 2.37
N TYR A 424 0.05 44.79 1.63
CA TYR A 424 -0.87 45.39 0.64
C TYR A 424 -1.85 46.39 1.29
N ILE A 425 -2.54 46.03 2.37
CA ILE A 425 -3.51 46.90 3.04
C ILE A 425 -2.81 48.14 3.64
N THR A 426 -1.60 48.01 4.14
CA THR A 426 -0.85 49.10 4.76
C THR A 426 -0.08 49.99 3.76
N SER A 427 0.02 49.62 2.49
CA SER A 427 0.70 50.47 1.46
C SER A 427 -0.18 51.57 0.90
N PHE A 428 -1.48 51.55 1.11
CA PHE A 428 -2.40 52.60 0.57
C PHE A 428 -2.18 53.95 1.24
N ASN A 429 -2.24 55.01 0.42
CA ASN A 429 -2.16 56.37 0.89
C ASN A 429 -3.50 56.82 1.50
N PRO A 430 -3.54 57.38 2.72
CA PRO A 430 -4.78 57.85 3.37
C PRO A 430 -5.60 58.86 2.55
N ALA A 431 -4.96 59.73 1.80
CA ALA A 431 -5.63 60.73 0.97
C ALA A 431 -6.49 60.15 -0.17
N LEU A 432 -6.06 59.06 -0.76
CA LEU A 432 -6.84 58.32 -1.79
C LEU A 432 -8.04 57.58 -1.21
N ALA A 433 -7.90 57.13 0.03
CA ALA A 433 -8.95 56.43 0.76
C ALA A 433 -10.14 57.35 1.12
N ALA A 434 -9.89 58.60 1.41
CA ALA A 434 -10.91 59.61 1.74
C ALA A 434 -11.82 59.94 0.57
N LYS A 435 -11.33 59.77 -0.67
CA LYS A 435 -12.11 60.09 -1.93
C LYS A 435 -13.04 58.96 -2.39
N GLY A 436 -13.18 57.86 -1.65
CA GLY A 436 -14.14 56.76 -1.96
C GLY A 436 -13.87 56.01 -3.27
N SER A 437 -12.79 56.23 -3.97
CA SER A 437 -12.42 55.59 -5.27
C SER A 437 -11.75 54.21 -5.06
N PHE A 438 -12.37 53.34 -4.27
CA PHE A 438 -11.88 51.97 -4.00
C PHE A 438 -12.39 50.95 -5.00
N ALA A 439 -12.65 51.28 -6.26
CA ALA A 439 -12.82 50.28 -7.28
C ALA A 439 -11.49 49.56 -7.49
N GLY A 440 -11.35 48.44 -6.78
CA GLY A 440 -10.18 47.57 -6.60
C GLY A 440 -9.03 47.78 -7.59
N SER A 441 -7.83 48.01 -7.07
CA SER A 441 -6.63 48.14 -7.91
C SER A 441 -6.56 46.99 -8.92
N ARG A 442 -6.16 47.25 -10.16
CA ARG A 442 -5.98 46.22 -11.22
C ARG A 442 -5.14 45.05 -10.69
N GLY A 443 -4.14 45.31 -9.82
CA GLY A 443 -3.28 44.31 -9.23
C GLY A 443 -4.00 43.36 -8.25
N GLY A 444 -4.82 43.85 -7.32
CA GLY A 444 -5.57 43.05 -6.38
C GLY A 444 -6.63 42.14 -7.02
N ARG A 445 -7.24 42.61 -8.13
CA ARG A 445 -8.17 41.81 -8.90
C ARG A 445 -7.49 40.69 -9.67
N ARG A 446 -6.31 40.98 -10.28
CA ARG A 446 -5.49 39.97 -10.97
C ARG A 446 -5.03 38.87 -10.02
N LEU A 447 -4.44 39.24 -8.87
CA LEU A 447 -3.98 38.27 -7.89
C LEU A 447 -5.10 37.31 -7.43
N ARG A 448 -6.26 37.87 -7.07
CA ARG A 448 -7.41 37.05 -6.65
C ARG A 448 -7.86 36.08 -7.74
N THR A 449 -7.92 36.55 -9.01
CA THR A 449 -8.28 35.70 -10.14
C THR A 449 -7.24 34.61 -10.36
N THR A 450 -5.95 34.91 -10.21
CA THR A 450 -4.87 33.93 -10.30
C THR A 450 -4.94 32.89 -9.16
N LEU A 451 -5.18 33.31 -7.92
CA LEU A 451 -5.32 32.39 -6.78
C LEU A 451 -6.51 31.41 -6.99
N VAL A 452 -7.65 31.94 -7.48
CA VAL A 452 -8.81 31.10 -7.82
C VAL A 452 -8.48 30.16 -8.98
N ALA A 453 -7.78 30.65 -10.00
CA ALA A 453 -7.38 29.81 -11.13
C ALA A 453 -6.45 28.65 -10.68
N VAL A 454 -5.45 28.92 -9.86
CA VAL A 454 -4.58 27.87 -9.27
C VAL A 454 -5.40 26.86 -8.48
N GLN A 455 -6.35 27.32 -7.67
CA GLN A 455 -7.24 26.44 -6.91
C GLN A 455 -8.08 25.54 -7.82
N TYR A 456 -8.63 26.08 -8.93
CA TYR A 456 -9.35 25.28 -9.92
C TYR A 456 -8.45 24.27 -10.62
N VAL A 457 -7.24 24.67 -11.02
CA VAL A 457 -6.26 23.76 -11.63
C VAL A 457 -5.98 22.58 -10.70
N VAL A 458 -5.66 22.86 -9.44
CA VAL A 458 -5.38 21.82 -8.44
C VAL A 458 -6.60 20.91 -8.22
N SER A 459 -7.81 21.49 -8.07
CA SER A 459 -9.02 20.69 -7.88
C SER A 459 -9.32 19.79 -9.08
N ILE A 460 -9.12 20.28 -10.30
CA ILE A 460 -9.33 19.50 -11.54
C ILE A 460 -8.31 18.33 -11.58
N VAL A 461 -7.05 18.59 -11.30
CA VAL A 461 -6.01 17.54 -11.25
C VAL A 461 -6.38 16.44 -10.24
N LEU A 462 -6.82 16.82 -9.04
CA LEU A 462 -7.22 15.86 -8.01
C LEU A 462 -8.45 15.04 -8.40
N ILE A 463 -9.47 15.66 -9.03
CA ILE A 463 -10.66 14.95 -9.49
C ILE A 463 -10.31 13.97 -10.62
N VAL A 464 -9.50 14.40 -11.60
CA VAL A 464 -9.03 13.52 -12.68
C VAL A 464 -8.26 12.33 -12.09
N PHE A 465 -7.33 12.60 -11.18
CA PHE A 465 -6.56 11.54 -10.51
C PHE A 465 -7.47 10.54 -9.76
N THR A 466 -8.44 11.05 -9.00
CA THR A 466 -9.41 10.21 -8.28
C THR A 466 -10.24 9.34 -9.23
N PHE A 467 -10.65 9.88 -10.37
CA PHE A 467 -11.40 9.12 -11.37
C PHE A 467 -10.55 8.00 -12.00
N PHE A 468 -9.25 8.25 -12.23
CA PHE A 468 -8.34 7.21 -12.70
C PHE A 468 -8.05 6.16 -11.62
N CYS A 469 -7.90 6.54 -10.36
CA CYS A 469 -7.81 5.57 -9.26
C CYS A 469 -9.03 4.65 -9.21
N TYR A 470 -10.23 5.22 -9.31
CA TYR A 470 -11.47 4.43 -9.36
C TYR A 470 -11.55 3.53 -10.61
N ALA A 471 -11.13 4.04 -11.77
CA ALA A 471 -11.12 3.28 -13.02
C ALA A 471 -10.14 2.10 -12.95
N GLN A 472 -8.94 2.31 -12.39
CA GLN A 472 -7.92 1.26 -12.19
C GLN A 472 -8.44 0.18 -11.23
N HIS A 473 -9.01 0.57 -10.08
CA HIS A 473 -9.61 -0.38 -9.14
C HIS A 473 -10.74 -1.21 -9.78
N ARG A 474 -11.61 -0.56 -10.54
CA ARG A 474 -12.68 -1.27 -11.28
C ARG A 474 -12.12 -2.20 -12.36
N PHE A 475 -11.03 -1.81 -13.02
CA PHE A 475 -10.33 -2.65 -14.00
C PHE A 475 -9.77 -3.91 -13.34
N GLU A 476 -9.07 -3.78 -12.20
CA GLU A 476 -8.51 -4.89 -11.44
C GLU A 476 -9.59 -5.90 -11.01
N ARG A 477 -10.72 -5.42 -10.52
CA ARG A 477 -11.84 -6.28 -10.13
C ARG A 477 -12.55 -6.98 -11.29
N ARG A 478 -12.46 -6.47 -12.52
CA ARG A 478 -13.13 -7.02 -13.71
C ARG A 478 -12.17 -7.69 -14.68
N PHE A 479 -10.88 -7.69 -14.34
CA PHE A 479 -9.88 -8.31 -15.19
C PHE A 479 -10.18 -9.81 -15.33
N ASP A 480 -10.10 -10.31 -16.57
CA ASP A 480 -10.25 -11.73 -16.86
C ASP A 480 -8.95 -12.43 -16.47
N LEU A 481 -9.01 -13.25 -15.42
CA LEU A 481 -7.87 -14.03 -14.95
C LEU A 481 -7.65 -15.31 -15.76
N GLY A 482 -8.53 -15.60 -16.76
CA GLY A 482 -8.48 -16.81 -17.56
C GLY A 482 -9.14 -18.03 -16.88
N PHE A 483 -9.84 -17.83 -15.75
CA PHE A 483 -10.62 -18.85 -15.05
C PHE A 483 -11.80 -18.21 -14.31
N GLU A 484 -12.84 -19.02 -14.01
CA GLU A 484 -14.02 -18.53 -13.32
C GLU A 484 -13.83 -18.55 -11.80
N ARG A 485 -13.65 -17.39 -11.19
CA ARG A 485 -13.51 -17.18 -9.75
C ARG A 485 -14.84 -17.00 -9.00
N GLU A 486 -15.90 -16.70 -9.74
CA GLU A 486 -17.22 -16.51 -9.15
C GLU A 486 -17.80 -17.86 -8.67
N GLN A 487 -18.55 -17.84 -7.57
CA GLN A 487 -19.16 -19.03 -6.96
C GLN A 487 -18.15 -20.11 -6.54
N VAL A 488 -16.90 -19.73 -6.27
CA VAL A 488 -15.90 -20.63 -5.70
C VAL A 488 -15.65 -20.25 -4.25
N LEU A 489 -15.97 -21.17 -3.35
CA LEU A 489 -15.57 -21.11 -1.94
C LEU A 489 -14.18 -21.72 -1.77
N THR A 490 -13.39 -21.18 -0.87
CA THR A 490 -12.04 -21.66 -0.57
C THR A 490 -11.79 -21.68 0.92
N PHE A 491 -10.98 -22.63 1.36
CA PHE A 491 -10.50 -22.72 2.73
C PHE A 491 -9.19 -23.51 2.81
N ASP A 492 -8.40 -23.21 3.84
CA ASP A 492 -7.25 -24.05 4.20
C ASP A 492 -7.75 -25.37 4.81
N ALA A 493 -7.41 -26.50 4.19
CA ALA A 493 -7.79 -27.78 4.70
C ALA A 493 -7.20 -27.99 6.12
N PRO A 494 -8.00 -28.53 7.07
CA PRO A 494 -7.45 -28.96 8.35
C PRO A 494 -6.26 -29.89 8.15
N ARG A 495 -5.24 -29.77 9.01
CA ARG A 495 -3.94 -30.41 8.82
C ARG A 495 -4.00 -31.92 8.60
N LYS A 496 -4.91 -32.62 9.31
CA LYS A 496 -5.12 -34.05 9.14
C LYS A 496 -5.62 -34.39 7.73
N ILE A 497 -6.53 -33.57 7.22
CA ILE A 497 -7.07 -33.71 5.87
C ILE A 497 -5.99 -33.38 4.83
N ALA A 498 -5.22 -32.30 5.05
CA ALA A 498 -4.14 -31.90 4.17
C ALA A 498 -2.95 -32.90 4.15
N ALA A 499 -2.67 -33.59 5.27
CA ALA A 499 -1.56 -34.51 5.38
C ALA A 499 -1.86 -35.94 4.89
N GLN A 500 -3.14 -36.31 4.83
CA GLN A 500 -3.56 -37.67 4.50
C GLN A 500 -4.49 -37.70 3.29
N PRO A 501 -4.02 -38.16 2.12
CA PRO A 501 -4.85 -38.24 0.91
C PRO A 501 -6.18 -38.96 1.11
N GLN A 502 -6.22 -40.00 1.96
CA GLN A 502 -7.46 -40.74 2.25
C GLN A 502 -8.49 -39.86 2.99
N SER A 503 -8.03 -39.00 3.92
CA SER A 503 -8.91 -38.08 4.64
C SER A 503 -9.45 -37.00 3.72
N TYR A 504 -8.65 -36.53 2.77
CA TYR A 504 -9.07 -35.61 1.71
C TYR A 504 -10.15 -36.26 0.82
N GLU A 505 -9.92 -37.48 0.32
CA GLU A 505 -10.90 -38.21 -0.52
C GLU A 505 -12.22 -38.48 0.24
N ALA A 506 -12.13 -38.78 1.54
CA ALA A 506 -13.30 -38.92 2.38
C ALA A 506 -14.09 -37.59 2.50
N LEU A 507 -13.43 -36.47 2.62
CA LEU A 507 -14.04 -35.13 2.61
C LEU A 507 -14.71 -34.86 1.25
N VAL A 508 -13.97 -35.05 0.15
CA VAL A 508 -14.51 -34.85 -1.22
C VAL A 508 -15.76 -35.67 -1.46
N SER A 509 -15.75 -36.95 -1.06
CA SER A 509 -16.91 -37.84 -1.22
C SER A 509 -18.16 -37.35 -0.47
N ARG A 510 -17.96 -36.76 0.72
CA ARG A 510 -19.09 -36.20 1.50
C ARG A 510 -19.62 -34.91 0.87
N LEU A 511 -18.72 -34.05 0.44
CA LEU A 511 -19.09 -32.78 -0.20
C LEU A 511 -19.78 -32.99 -1.55
N ALA A 512 -19.32 -33.97 -2.33
CA ALA A 512 -19.92 -34.32 -3.63
C ALA A 512 -21.34 -34.90 -3.49
N ALA A 513 -21.75 -35.34 -2.30
CA ALA A 513 -23.11 -35.78 -2.02
C ALA A 513 -24.13 -34.63 -1.92
N ASP A 514 -23.68 -33.42 -1.74
CA ASP A 514 -24.53 -32.22 -1.71
C ASP A 514 -24.74 -31.69 -3.15
N PRO A 515 -25.99 -31.70 -3.68
CA PRO A 515 -26.28 -31.27 -5.05
C PRO A 515 -26.00 -29.79 -5.32
N ARG A 516 -25.74 -28.98 -4.27
CA ARG A 516 -25.37 -27.58 -4.37
C ARG A 516 -23.88 -27.42 -4.68
N ILE A 517 -23.07 -28.48 -4.56
CA ILE A 517 -21.63 -28.46 -4.84
C ILE A 517 -21.38 -29.08 -6.21
N GLU A 518 -21.00 -28.27 -7.20
CA GLU A 518 -20.74 -28.71 -8.56
C GLU A 518 -19.39 -29.42 -8.70
N GLY A 519 -18.42 -29.09 -7.87
CA GLY A 519 -17.10 -29.70 -7.92
C GLY A 519 -16.21 -29.28 -6.74
N VAL A 520 -15.30 -30.18 -6.38
CA VAL A 520 -14.29 -29.98 -5.32
C VAL A 520 -12.92 -30.29 -5.88
N THR A 521 -11.97 -29.40 -5.66
CA THR A 521 -10.57 -29.57 -6.04
C THR A 521 -9.63 -28.95 -5.01
N ALA A 522 -8.33 -29.07 -5.18
CA ALA A 522 -7.36 -28.47 -4.28
C ALA A 522 -6.03 -28.13 -4.97
N SER A 523 -5.26 -27.29 -4.31
CA SER A 523 -3.87 -26.96 -4.65
C SER A 523 -2.97 -27.03 -3.40
N GLN A 524 -1.66 -27.09 -3.63
CA GLN A 524 -0.67 -27.06 -2.54
C GLN A 524 -0.43 -25.68 -1.97
N SER A 525 -0.67 -24.63 -2.77
CA SER A 525 -0.57 -23.22 -2.38
C SER A 525 -1.73 -22.44 -2.99
N PRO A 526 -2.07 -21.24 -2.49
CA PRO A 526 -3.10 -20.40 -3.12
C PRO A 526 -2.82 -20.22 -4.61
N PHE A 527 -3.83 -20.46 -5.45
CA PHE A 527 -3.65 -20.41 -6.91
C PHE A 527 -3.27 -19.01 -7.38
N VAL A 528 -3.98 -17.99 -6.92
CA VAL A 528 -3.60 -16.59 -7.11
C VAL A 528 -2.78 -16.17 -5.90
N SER A 529 -1.51 -15.91 -6.10
CA SER A 529 -0.57 -15.53 -5.06
C SER A 529 0.68 -14.91 -5.64
N ASP A 530 1.30 -14.01 -4.93
CA ASP A 530 2.63 -13.50 -5.26
C ASP A 530 3.73 -14.52 -4.91
N ALA A 531 3.54 -15.29 -3.84
CA ALA A 531 4.45 -16.38 -3.48
C ALA A 531 4.36 -17.52 -4.49
N SER A 532 5.48 -17.93 -5.04
CA SER A 532 5.56 -19.00 -6.04
C SER A 532 6.79 -19.86 -5.83
N THR A 533 6.61 -21.17 -6.05
CA THR A 533 7.74 -22.06 -6.30
C THR A 533 8.15 -21.89 -7.75
N VAL A 534 9.41 -21.62 -8.02
CA VAL A 534 9.94 -21.50 -9.38
C VAL A 534 10.87 -22.66 -9.62
N TRP A 535 10.77 -23.27 -10.80
CA TRP A 535 11.67 -24.32 -11.25
C TRP A 535 12.39 -23.84 -12.50
N GLY A 536 13.73 -23.86 -12.45
CA GLY A 536 14.58 -23.76 -13.62
C GLY A 536 14.69 -25.11 -14.30
N ARG A 537 14.49 -25.14 -15.61
CA ARG A 537 14.56 -26.36 -16.44
C ARG A 537 15.29 -26.05 -17.72
N LYS A 538 15.91 -27.07 -18.31
CA LYS A 538 16.49 -26.97 -19.66
C LYS A 538 15.53 -27.56 -20.70
N TRP A 539 15.30 -26.84 -21.78
CA TRP A 539 14.50 -27.28 -22.90
C TRP A 539 15.07 -26.78 -24.21
N LYS A 540 15.41 -27.72 -25.14
CA LYS A 540 16.00 -27.42 -26.46
C LYS A 540 17.26 -26.52 -26.36
N GLY A 541 18.04 -26.66 -25.29
CA GLY A 541 19.27 -25.89 -25.04
C GLY A 541 19.05 -24.50 -24.43
N GLU A 542 17.81 -24.11 -24.16
CA GLU A 542 17.45 -22.88 -23.45
C GLU A 542 17.02 -23.17 -22.00
N GLU A 543 17.32 -22.25 -21.09
CA GLU A 543 16.76 -22.30 -19.75
C GLU A 543 15.33 -21.80 -19.75
N VAL A 544 14.46 -22.57 -19.11
CA VAL A 544 13.04 -22.31 -18.97
C VAL A 544 12.69 -22.19 -17.50
N ASP A 545 12.48 -20.95 -17.05
CA ASP A 545 12.02 -20.67 -15.71
C ASP A 545 10.51 -20.59 -15.66
N VAL A 546 9.92 -21.46 -14.88
CA VAL A 546 8.47 -21.55 -14.74
C VAL A 546 8.03 -21.46 -13.30
N HIS A 547 7.00 -20.69 -13.07
CA HIS A 547 6.28 -20.70 -11.79
C HIS A 547 5.42 -21.95 -11.74
N VAL A 548 5.61 -22.74 -10.69
CA VAL A 548 4.91 -24.02 -10.54
C VAL A 548 3.73 -23.87 -9.59
N ARG A 549 2.59 -24.43 -10.00
CA ARG A 549 1.42 -24.66 -9.14
C ARG A 549 1.10 -26.14 -9.14
N MET A 550 1.27 -26.80 -7.98
CA MET A 550 0.84 -28.17 -7.80
C MET A 550 -0.66 -28.17 -7.50
N VAL A 551 -1.44 -28.82 -8.36
CA VAL A 551 -2.91 -28.84 -8.32
C VAL A 551 -3.42 -30.25 -8.50
N ARG A 552 -4.63 -30.50 -8.01
CA ARG A 552 -5.34 -31.76 -8.31
C ARG A 552 -5.63 -31.91 -9.80
N PRO A 553 -5.66 -33.14 -10.36
CA PRO A 553 -5.92 -33.36 -11.78
C PRO A 553 -7.22 -32.73 -12.32
N ASN A 554 -8.25 -32.64 -11.50
CA ASN A 554 -9.56 -32.04 -11.84
C ASN A 554 -9.61 -30.51 -11.63
N PHE A 555 -8.48 -29.87 -11.29
CA PHE A 555 -8.43 -28.43 -11.00
C PHE A 555 -8.88 -27.58 -12.20
N PRO A 556 -8.44 -27.85 -13.44
CA PRO A 556 -8.88 -27.07 -14.61
C PRO A 556 -10.39 -27.14 -14.83
N GLU A 557 -10.99 -28.29 -14.60
CA GLU A 557 -12.44 -28.52 -14.78
C GLU A 557 -13.24 -27.72 -13.74
N VAL A 558 -12.91 -27.84 -12.45
CA VAL A 558 -13.62 -27.16 -11.36
C VAL A 558 -13.45 -25.65 -11.46
N MET A 559 -12.26 -25.16 -11.83
CA MET A 559 -11.98 -23.75 -12.02
C MET A 559 -12.43 -23.20 -13.38
N ARG A 560 -12.97 -24.07 -14.24
CA ARG A 560 -13.38 -23.75 -15.62
C ARG A 560 -12.28 -23.03 -16.41
N ILE A 561 -11.07 -23.55 -16.31
CA ILE A 561 -9.94 -23.10 -17.12
C ILE A 561 -10.12 -23.58 -18.55
N PRO A 562 -10.14 -22.70 -19.56
CA PRO A 562 -10.28 -23.11 -20.97
C PRO A 562 -9.10 -23.99 -21.39
N MET A 563 -9.36 -25.25 -21.69
CA MET A 563 -8.37 -26.15 -22.29
C MET A 563 -8.43 -26.04 -23.80
N LEU A 564 -7.29 -25.72 -24.43
CA LEU A 564 -7.13 -25.57 -25.88
C LEU A 564 -6.71 -26.89 -26.52
N GLU A 565 -5.79 -27.61 -25.88
CA GLU A 565 -5.29 -28.89 -26.33
C GLU A 565 -4.98 -29.80 -25.13
N GLY A 566 -5.25 -31.09 -25.21
CA GLY A 566 -4.96 -32.06 -24.16
C GLY A 566 -5.76 -31.84 -22.86
N GLY A 567 -5.17 -32.19 -21.75
CA GLY A 567 -5.78 -32.04 -20.41
C GLY A 567 -4.90 -32.61 -19.31
N LEU A 568 -5.10 -32.18 -18.06
CA LEU A 568 -4.37 -32.70 -16.92
C LEU A 568 -4.83 -34.12 -16.61
N ARG A 569 -3.91 -35.05 -16.60
CA ARG A 569 -4.19 -36.47 -16.31
C ARG A 569 -3.78 -36.81 -14.88
N PRO A 570 -4.47 -37.78 -14.23
CA PRO A 570 -4.03 -38.29 -12.94
C PRO A 570 -2.61 -38.82 -13.04
N GLU A 571 -1.81 -38.62 -12.00
CA GLU A 571 -0.47 -39.17 -11.87
C GLU A 571 -0.53 -40.71 -11.99
N HIS A 572 0.20 -41.29 -12.93
CA HIS A 572 0.29 -42.73 -13.07
C HIS A 572 1.43 -43.23 -12.18
N GLY A 573 1.11 -43.99 -11.16
CA GLY A 573 1.94 -44.38 -10.03
C GLY A 573 3.15 -45.30 -10.31
N ARG A 574 3.74 -45.32 -11.50
CA ARG A 574 4.93 -46.10 -11.82
C ARG A 574 6.02 -45.32 -12.56
N ASP A 575 5.69 -44.25 -13.27
CA ASP A 575 6.67 -43.46 -13.97
C ASP A 575 6.85 -42.16 -13.19
N SER A 576 8.06 -41.86 -12.78
CA SER A 576 8.43 -40.62 -12.04
C SER A 576 8.22 -39.34 -12.86
N ILE A 577 7.26 -39.36 -13.80
CA ILE A 577 6.94 -38.27 -14.73
C ILE A 577 5.74 -37.49 -14.22
N TYR A 578 5.93 -36.21 -14.00
CA TYR A 578 4.87 -35.26 -13.68
C TYR A 578 4.08 -34.88 -14.95
N HIS A 579 2.79 -34.78 -14.86
CA HIS A 579 1.95 -34.24 -15.95
C HIS A 579 1.65 -32.78 -15.70
N ALA A 580 1.93 -31.94 -16.68
CA ALA A 580 1.79 -30.50 -16.57
C ALA A 580 0.90 -29.92 -17.67
N ILE A 581 0.20 -28.84 -17.34
CA ILE A 581 -0.45 -27.95 -18.29
C ILE A 581 0.28 -26.62 -18.28
N VAL A 582 0.46 -26.04 -19.48
CA VAL A 582 1.03 -24.70 -19.65
C VAL A 582 0.05 -23.77 -20.38
N PRO A 583 0.03 -22.47 -20.07
CA PRO A 583 -0.73 -21.49 -20.83
C PRO A 583 -0.22 -21.37 -22.29
N ARG A 584 -1.09 -20.91 -23.21
CA ARG A 584 -0.76 -20.73 -24.64
C ARG A 584 0.47 -19.84 -24.82
N SER A 585 0.57 -18.71 -24.12
CA SER A 585 1.72 -17.79 -24.20
C SER A 585 3.04 -18.46 -23.82
N VAL A 586 3.02 -19.40 -22.85
CA VAL A 586 4.19 -20.17 -22.44
C VAL A 586 4.53 -21.25 -23.48
N ALA A 587 3.50 -21.94 -23.99
CA ALA A 587 3.68 -22.94 -25.05
C ALA A 587 4.28 -22.31 -26.32
N ASP A 588 3.78 -21.16 -26.75
CA ASP A 588 4.27 -20.44 -27.93
C ASP A 588 5.71 -19.89 -27.73
N ARG A 589 6.03 -19.42 -26.49
CA ARG A 589 7.36 -18.88 -26.16
C ARG A 589 8.46 -19.94 -26.21
N PHE A 590 8.17 -21.13 -25.68
CA PHE A 590 9.17 -22.21 -25.55
C PHE A 590 8.97 -23.36 -26.52
N ASP A 591 8.04 -23.23 -27.48
CA ASP A 591 7.67 -24.27 -28.46
C ASP A 591 7.32 -25.60 -27.75
N PHE A 592 6.50 -25.55 -26.70
CA PHE A 592 5.99 -26.75 -26.04
C PHE A 592 4.77 -27.33 -26.77
N ARG A 593 4.76 -28.66 -26.91
CA ARG A 593 3.63 -29.39 -27.53
C ARG A 593 3.13 -30.48 -26.61
N PRO A 594 1.83 -30.79 -26.61
CA PRO A 594 1.30 -31.90 -25.84
C PRO A 594 1.98 -33.23 -26.23
N GLY A 595 2.41 -33.96 -25.19
CA GLY A 595 3.14 -35.21 -25.33
C GLY A 595 4.65 -35.10 -25.23
N GLU A 596 5.22 -33.89 -25.31
CA GLU A 596 6.68 -33.68 -25.12
C GLU A 596 7.06 -33.82 -23.64
N ILE A 597 8.25 -34.30 -23.38
CA ILE A 597 8.80 -34.47 -22.04
C ILE A 597 9.93 -33.46 -21.84
N VAL A 598 9.74 -32.55 -20.87
CA VAL A 598 10.73 -31.55 -20.48
C VAL A 598 11.59 -32.14 -19.39
N ASP A 599 12.92 -32.01 -19.53
CA ASP A 599 13.91 -32.40 -18.53
C ASP A 599 13.70 -33.85 -17.99
N ASN A 600 13.33 -34.78 -18.89
CA ASN A 600 13.09 -36.20 -18.66
C ASN A 600 12.04 -36.61 -17.64
N TYR A 601 11.37 -35.65 -16.95
CA TYR A 601 10.37 -36.02 -15.94
C TYR A 601 9.12 -35.14 -15.87
N ILE A 602 8.96 -34.16 -16.76
CA ILE A 602 7.71 -33.38 -16.87
C ILE A 602 7.13 -33.56 -18.26
N SER A 603 6.01 -34.24 -18.36
CA SER A 603 5.25 -34.37 -19.63
C SER A 603 4.27 -33.22 -19.76
N ILE A 604 4.33 -32.49 -20.87
CA ILE A 604 3.32 -31.49 -21.23
C ILE A 604 2.05 -32.22 -21.64
N ALA A 605 1.07 -32.29 -20.72
CA ALA A 605 -0.17 -33.04 -20.93
C ALA A 605 -1.24 -32.21 -21.67
N GLY A 606 -1.11 -30.87 -21.66
CA GLY A 606 -2.06 -30.00 -22.33
C GLY A 606 -1.66 -28.53 -22.34
N ILE A 607 -2.37 -27.78 -23.16
CA ILE A 607 -2.26 -26.33 -23.28
C ILE A 607 -3.58 -25.68 -22.89
N SER A 608 -3.52 -24.73 -21.95
CA SER A 608 -4.68 -23.92 -21.51
C SER A 608 -4.71 -22.56 -22.23
N GLY A 609 -5.83 -21.85 -22.05
CA GLY A 609 -5.85 -20.39 -22.26
C GLY A 609 -4.86 -19.69 -21.33
N ASP A 610 -4.56 -18.42 -21.61
CA ASP A 610 -3.66 -17.63 -20.76
C ASP A 610 -4.29 -17.38 -19.39
N LEU A 611 -3.46 -17.43 -18.36
CA LEU A 611 -3.85 -17.35 -16.96
C LEU A 611 -3.07 -16.26 -16.25
N GLN A 612 -3.79 -15.44 -15.47
CA GLN A 612 -3.18 -14.50 -14.54
C GLN A 612 -3.29 -15.05 -13.11
N PHE A 613 -2.16 -15.46 -12.56
CA PHE A 613 -2.07 -16.08 -11.23
C PHE A 613 -1.36 -15.22 -10.18
N ARG A 614 -0.91 -14.02 -10.59
CA ARG A 614 -0.27 -13.02 -9.73
C ARG A 614 -1.13 -11.75 -9.70
N PRO A 615 -0.98 -10.90 -8.65
CA PRO A 615 -1.59 -9.57 -8.64
C PRO A 615 -1.21 -8.75 -9.88
N LEU A 616 -2.16 -7.96 -10.42
CA LEU A 616 -2.03 -7.23 -11.70
C LEU A 616 -0.96 -6.11 -11.69
N GLN A 617 -0.40 -5.79 -10.55
CA GLN A 617 0.76 -4.92 -10.43
C GLN A 617 2.05 -5.56 -10.94
N TYR A 618 2.10 -6.90 -11.00
CA TYR A 618 3.24 -7.67 -11.51
C TYR A 618 2.95 -8.22 -12.90
N GLU A 619 3.99 -8.32 -13.72
CA GLU A 619 3.89 -9.01 -15.02
C GLU A 619 3.62 -10.49 -14.81
N THR A 620 2.86 -11.08 -15.76
CA THR A 620 2.65 -12.53 -15.81
C THR A 620 3.97 -13.21 -16.13
N LYS A 621 4.34 -14.16 -15.29
CA LYS A 621 5.51 -15.03 -15.49
C LYS A 621 5.08 -16.35 -16.12
N PRO A 622 5.99 -17.10 -16.77
CA PRO A 622 5.66 -18.43 -17.27
C PRO A 622 5.10 -19.33 -16.16
N LEU A 623 3.92 -19.89 -16.36
CA LEU A 623 3.22 -20.77 -15.41
C LEU A 623 3.23 -22.22 -15.92
N MET A 624 3.42 -23.14 -14.99
CA MET A 624 3.22 -24.57 -15.20
C MET A 624 2.35 -25.14 -14.09
N MET A 625 1.20 -25.68 -14.42
CA MET A 625 0.31 -26.38 -13.48
C MET A 625 0.65 -27.88 -13.52
N ILE A 626 1.12 -28.42 -12.40
CA ILE A 626 1.54 -29.82 -12.29
C ILE A 626 0.47 -30.63 -11.55
N ALA A 627 0.08 -31.75 -12.11
CA ALA A 627 -0.84 -32.69 -11.45
C ALA A 627 -0.16 -33.33 -10.26
N ASP A 628 -0.74 -33.14 -9.07
CA ASP A 628 -0.30 -33.78 -7.85
C ASP A 628 -1.51 -34.27 -7.02
N ASN A 629 -1.61 -35.58 -6.86
CA ASN A 629 -2.67 -36.18 -6.02
C ASN A 629 -2.49 -35.90 -4.52
N LYS A 630 -1.34 -35.35 -4.11
CA LYS A 630 -1.05 -34.91 -2.73
C LYS A 630 -1.30 -33.41 -2.54
N ALA A 631 -1.70 -32.67 -3.57
CA ALA A 631 -2.08 -31.28 -3.47
C ALA A 631 -3.46 -31.17 -2.77
N THR A 632 -3.47 -30.99 -1.46
CA THR A 632 -4.67 -31.09 -0.61
C THR A 632 -4.79 -29.94 0.39
N ARG A 633 -3.90 -28.92 0.31
CA ARG A 633 -3.79 -27.89 1.34
C ARG A 633 -4.88 -26.82 1.20
N ILE A 634 -5.04 -26.27 0.01
CA ILE A 634 -6.07 -25.25 -0.26
C ILE A 634 -7.19 -25.91 -1.04
N VAL A 635 -8.37 -25.96 -0.45
CA VAL A 635 -9.56 -26.60 -1.06
C VAL A 635 -10.39 -25.53 -1.75
N TYR A 636 -10.84 -25.84 -2.95
CA TYR A 636 -11.75 -25.00 -3.75
C TYR A 636 -13.03 -25.79 -4.05
N LEU A 637 -14.16 -25.15 -3.79
CA LEU A 637 -15.48 -25.73 -4.06
C LEU A 637 -16.27 -24.80 -4.96
N ARG A 638 -16.71 -25.31 -6.09
CA ARG A 638 -17.66 -24.60 -6.93
C ARG A 638 -19.07 -24.91 -6.47
N ILE A 639 -19.85 -23.87 -6.21
CA ILE A 639 -21.23 -23.98 -5.75
C ILE A 639 -22.21 -23.61 -6.87
N ALA A 640 -23.36 -24.25 -6.90
CA ALA A 640 -24.41 -23.96 -7.85
C ALA A 640 -25.00 -22.54 -7.66
N PRO A 641 -25.34 -21.83 -8.74
CA PRO A 641 -25.94 -20.51 -8.66
C PRO A 641 -27.23 -20.49 -7.85
N GLY A 642 -27.34 -19.50 -6.94
CA GLY A 642 -28.55 -19.34 -6.11
C GLY A 642 -28.63 -20.25 -4.88
N SER A 643 -27.55 -20.99 -4.57
CA SER A 643 -27.44 -21.75 -3.32
C SER A 643 -27.39 -20.81 -2.10
N ASP A 644 -28.04 -21.24 -1.02
CA ASP A 644 -27.88 -20.58 0.28
C ASP A 644 -26.47 -20.83 0.82
N ILE A 645 -25.69 -19.75 0.93
CA ILE A 645 -24.27 -19.81 1.28
C ILE A 645 -24.07 -20.26 2.72
N GLU A 646 -24.93 -19.84 3.64
CA GLU A 646 -24.82 -20.18 5.06
C GLU A 646 -25.05 -21.69 5.24
N ASP A 647 -26.09 -22.23 4.60
CA ASP A 647 -26.39 -23.67 4.60
C ASP A 647 -25.28 -24.52 3.96
N VAL A 648 -24.65 -24.02 2.87
CA VAL A 648 -23.51 -24.71 2.23
C VAL A 648 -22.31 -24.69 3.16
N CYS A 649 -21.96 -23.53 3.76
CA CYS A 649 -20.85 -23.43 4.71
C CYS A 649 -21.05 -24.34 5.93
N ASP A 650 -22.27 -24.45 6.43
CA ASP A 650 -22.60 -25.36 7.54
C ASP A 650 -22.51 -26.84 7.11
N GLY A 651 -22.85 -27.13 5.87
CA GLY A 651 -22.62 -28.44 5.25
C GLY A 651 -21.13 -28.79 5.20
N ILE A 652 -20.31 -27.87 4.75
CA ILE A 652 -18.83 -28.02 4.70
C ILE A 652 -18.27 -28.22 6.11
N ARG A 653 -18.68 -27.41 7.09
CA ARG A 653 -18.24 -27.53 8.49
C ARG A 653 -18.59 -28.89 9.09
N ARG A 654 -19.80 -29.40 8.82
CA ARG A 654 -20.21 -30.72 9.25
C ARG A 654 -19.40 -31.84 8.59
N ALA A 655 -19.18 -31.78 7.28
CA ALA A 655 -18.39 -32.77 6.54
C ALA A 655 -16.93 -32.80 7.06
N ILE A 656 -16.34 -31.64 7.36
CA ILE A 656 -15.01 -31.53 7.95
C ILE A 656 -15.01 -32.14 9.36
N GLY A 657 -15.99 -31.80 10.22
CA GLY A 657 -16.10 -32.34 11.58
C GLY A 657 -16.29 -33.86 11.65
N GLU A 658 -16.90 -34.48 10.63
CA GLU A 658 -17.02 -35.93 10.51
C GLU A 658 -15.69 -36.61 10.12
N VAL A 659 -14.84 -35.94 9.34
CA VAL A 659 -13.53 -36.47 8.92
C VAL A 659 -12.46 -36.16 9.96
N ASP A 660 -12.55 -34.99 10.58
CA ASP A 660 -11.61 -34.50 11.58
C ASP A 660 -12.33 -33.81 12.76
N PRO A 661 -12.87 -34.60 13.70
CA PRO A 661 -13.62 -34.09 14.84
C PRO A 661 -12.82 -33.19 15.79
N ASP A 662 -11.52 -33.31 15.76
CA ASP A 662 -10.61 -32.65 16.70
C ASP A 662 -10.25 -31.23 16.27
N ASN A 663 -10.53 -30.85 15.02
CA ASN A 663 -10.20 -29.53 14.49
C ASN A 663 -11.43 -28.60 14.44
N LYS A 664 -11.17 -27.29 14.73
CA LYS A 664 -12.16 -26.26 14.48
C LYS A 664 -12.37 -26.13 12.97
N ALA A 665 -13.63 -25.90 12.58
CA ALA A 665 -13.95 -25.60 11.20
C ALA A 665 -13.07 -24.44 10.66
N PRO A 666 -12.52 -24.59 9.45
CA PRO A 666 -11.71 -23.54 8.84
C PRO A 666 -12.54 -22.31 8.53
N ASP A 667 -11.87 -21.21 8.30
CA ASP A 667 -12.46 -20.00 7.75
C ASP A 667 -12.79 -20.24 6.26
N ILE A 668 -14.09 -20.32 5.94
CA ILE A 668 -14.57 -20.56 4.58
C ILE A 668 -14.92 -19.20 3.99
N ARG A 669 -14.27 -18.85 2.88
CA ARG A 669 -14.45 -17.57 2.21
C ARG A 669 -14.62 -17.75 0.71
N PHE A 670 -15.17 -16.73 0.05
CA PHE A 670 -15.14 -16.71 -1.40
C PHE A 670 -13.73 -16.48 -1.94
N MET A 671 -13.38 -17.11 -3.05
CA MET A 671 -12.11 -16.90 -3.73
C MET A 671 -11.90 -15.43 -4.16
N ASN A 672 -12.98 -14.73 -4.50
CA ASN A 672 -12.93 -13.29 -4.78
C ASN A 672 -12.43 -12.47 -3.59
N GLU A 673 -12.87 -12.81 -2.36
CA GLU A 673 -12.42 -12.13 -1.14
C GLU A 673 -10.93 -12.41 -0.90
N GLN A 674 -10.49 -13.65 -1.10
CA GLN A 674 -9.06 -14.00 -0.99
C GLN A 674 -8.20 -13.24 -2.01
N ILE A 675 -8.70 -13.05 -3.23
CA ILE A 675 -8.01 -12.24 -4.24
C ILE A 675 -8.05 -10.76 -3.87
N ASP A 676 -9.18 -10.24 -3.37
CA ASP A 676 -9.32 -8.85 -2.93
C ASP A 676 -8.35 -8.52 -1.78
N ASP A 677 -8.05 -9.48 -0.88
CA ASP A 677 -7.05 -9.33 0.20
C ASP A 677 -5.64 -9.03 -0.35
N LEU A 678 -5.28 -9.58 -1.52
CA LEU A 678 -3.99 -9.30 -2.15
C LEU A 678 -3.83 -7.84 -2.58
N TYR A 679 -4.95 -7.14 -2.80
CA TYR A 679 -5.00 -5.72 -3.16
C TYR A 679 -5.42 -4.82 -1.98
N GLU A 680 -5.59 -5.39 -0.77
CA GLU A 680 -6.15 -4.65 0.36
C GLU A 680 -5.35 -3.40 0.69
N LYS A 681 -4.01 -3.50 0.70
CA LYS A 681 -3.13 -2.38 1.00
C LYS A 681 -3.24 -1.25 -0.02
N GLU A 682 -3.19 -1.58 -1.31
CA GLU A 682 -3.36 -0.62 -2.41
C GLU A 682 -4.74 0.02 -2.35
N ASN A 683 -5.79 -0.77 -2.14
CA ASN A 683 -7.17 -0.31 -2.04
C ASN A 683 -7.36 0.64 -0.85
N ARG A 684 -6.74 0.35 0.29
CA ARG A 684 -6.73 1.25 1.46
C ARG A 684 -6.11 2.60 1.10
N LEU A 685 -4.92 2.60 0.50
CA LEU A 685 -4.22 3.83 0.10
C LEU A 685 -4.98 4.62 -0.97
N MET A 686 -5.57 3.94 -1.98
CA MET A 686 -6.42 4.59 -2.97
C MET A 686 -7.67 5.21 -2.35
N THR A 687 -8.30 4.55 -1.38
CA THR A 687 -9.45 5.07 -0.65
C THR A 687 -9.08 6.33 0.13
N VAL A 688 -7.91 6.34 0.80
CA VAL A 688 -7.37 7.51 1.49
C VAL A 688 -7.14 8.66 0.52
N ILE A 689 -6.51 8.41 -0.63
CA ILE A 689 -6.30 9.41 -1.69
C ILE A 689 -7.64 9.99 -2.16
N ALA A 690 -8.62 9.15 -2.48
CA ALA A 690 -9.94 9.57 -2.97
C ALA A 690 -10.69 10.41 -1.93
N LEU A 691 -10.67 10.00 -0.66
CA LEU A 691 -11.33 10.71 0.43
C LEU A 691 -10.74 12.12 0.61
N PHE A 692 -9.42 12.23 0.64
CA PHE A 692 -8.76 13.53 0.85
C PHE A 692 -8.75 14.40 -0.41
N ALA A 693 -8.77 13.82 -1.61
CA ALA A 693 -9.02 14.57 -2.84
C ALA A 693 -10.44 15.15 -2.85
N LEU A 694 -11.45 14.37 -2.42
CA LEU A 694 -12.82 14.88 -2.25
C LEU A 694 -12.86 16.00 -1.22
N LEU A 695 -12.17 15.85 -0.09
CA LEU A 695 -12.07 16.90 0.93
C LEU A 695 -11.42 18.17 0.37
N ALA A 696 -10.36 18.05 -0.43
CA ALA A 696 -9.72 19.17 -1.11
C ALA A 696 -10.70 19.93 -2.02
N VAL A 697 -11.55 19.20 -2.76
CA VAL A 697 -12.61 19.77 -3.59
C VAL A 697 -13.63 20.52 -2.73
N VAL A 698 -14.06 19.96 -1.60
CA VAL A 698 -14.97 20.62 -0.67
C VAL A 698 -14.35 21.92 -0.14
N ILE A 699 -13.08 21.90 0.28
CA ILE A 699 -12.36 23.09 0.74
C ILE A 699 -12.28 24.13 -0.40
N ALA A 700 -12.01 23.70 -1.64
CA ALA A 700 -11.97 24.57 -2.80
C ALA A 700 -13.33 25.26 -3.06
N LEU A 701 -14.42 24.51 -2.95
CA LEU A 701 -15.79 25.03 -3.10
C LEU A 701 -16.16 26.03 -2.00
N MET A 702 -15.71 25.79 -0.75
CA MET A 702 -15.88 26.76 0.34
C MET A 702 -15.20 28.09 0.02
N GLY A 703 -14.03 28.05 -0.64
CA GLY A 703 -13.33 29.24 -1.11
C GLY A 703 -14.09 29.99 -2.21
N VAL A 704 -14.57 29.26 -3.23
CA VAL A 704 -15.41 29.83 -4.30
C VAL A 704 -16.71 30.42 -3.71
N PHE A 705 -17.38 29.71 -2.84
CA PHE A 705 -18.57 30.16 -2.15
C PHE A 705 -18.32 31.47 -1.37
N GLY A 706 -17.24 31.54 -0.60
CA GLY A 706 -16.81 32.73 0.12
C GLY A 706 -16.56 33.93 -0.80
N LEU A 707 -15.92 33.67 -1.96
CA LEU A 707 -15.64 34.70 -2.96
C LEU A 707 -16.90 35.20 -3.64
N VAL A 708 -17.81 34.33 -4.04
CA VAL A 708 -19.12 34.70 -4.66
C VAL A 708 -19.98 35.47 -3.66
N LEU A 709 -19.97 35.08 -2.37
CA LEU A 709 -20.63 35.81 -1.30
C LEU A 709 -20.16 37.27 -1.27
N PHE A 710 -18.87 37.49 -1.31
CA PHE A 710 -18.28 38.82 -1.25
C PHE A 710 -18.58 39.60 -2.57
N GLU A 711 -18.41 38.95 -3.72
CA GLU A 711 -18.65 39.61 -5.03
C GLU A 711 -20.11 40.03 -5.21
N THR A 712 -21.06 39.22 -4.72
CA THR A 712 -22.50 39.57 -4.74
C THR A 712 -22.82 40.71 -3.80
N GLN A 713 -22.22 40.79 -2.62
CA GLN A 713 -22.37 41.91 -1.69
C GLN A 713 -21.78 43.19 -2.26
N TYR A 714 -20.61 43.12 -2.87
CA TYR A 714 -19.94 44.26 -3.45
C TYR A 714 -20.68 44.84 -4.66
N ARG A 715 -21.30 43.97 -5.50
CA ARG A 715 -22.05 44.36 -6.68
C ARG A 715 -23.54 44.56 -6.41
N ARG A 716 -23.98 44.59 -5.15
CA ARG A 716 -25.39 44.69 -4.77
C ARG A 716 -26.05 45.91 -5.38
N ARG A 717 -25.38 47.08 -5.41
CA ARG A 717 -25.85 48.30 -6.05
C ARG A 717 -25.96 48.18 -7.58
N GLU A 718 -24.95 47.58 -8.23
CA GLU A 718 -24.99 47.33 -9.69
C GLU A 718 -26.14 46.37 -10.04
N ILE A 719 -26.34 45.31 -9.27
CA ILE A 719 -27.46 44.37 -9.44
C ILE A 719 -28.80 45.09 -9.28
N ALA A 720 -28.95 45.95 -8.26
CA ALA A 720 -30.14 46.71 -8.02
C ALA A 720 -30.46 47.67 -9.18
N VAL A 721 -29.47 48.43 -9.69
CA VAL A 721 -29.62 49.32 -10.84
C VAL A 721 -30.04 48.52 -12.09
N ARG A 722 -29.42 47.41 -12.39
CA ARG A 722 -29.82 46.57 -13.53
C ARG A 722 -31.23 46.02 -13.39
N LYS A 723 -31.67 45.65 -12.19
CA LYS A 723 -33.03 45.20 -11.95
C LYS A 723 -34.05 46.32 -12.18
N VAL A 724 -33.74 47.53 -11.71
CA VAL A 724 -34.58 48.71 -11.97
C VAL A 724 -34.67 49.02 -13.48
N MET A 725 -33.61 48.73 -14.22
CA MET A 725 -33.55 48.86 -15.69
C MET A 725 -34.20 47.68 -16.44
N GLY A 726 -34.82 46.71 -15.71
CA GLY A 726 -35.59 45.61 -16.32
C GLY A 726 -34.84 44.28 -16.46
N ALA A 727 -33.62 44.16 -15.93
CA ALA A 727 -32.89 42.89 -16.01
C ALA A 727 -33.58 41.78 -15.22
N THR A 728 -33.71 40.59 -15.85
CA THR A 728 -34.32 39.41 -15.26
C THR A 728 -33.34 38.71 -14.27
N THR A 729 -33.90 37.87 -13.39
CA THR A 729 -33.10 37.09 -12.47
C THR A 729 -32.13 36.18 -13.23
N ASP A 730 -32.57 35.58 -14.33
CA ASP A 730 -31.76 34.65 -15.14
C ASP A 730 -30.58 35.34 -15.83
N GLU A 731 -30.76 36.59 -16.31
CA GLU A 731 -29.66 37.38 -16.87
C GLU A 731 -28.58 37.71 -15.84
N ILE A 732 -29.00 38.01 -14.61
CA ILE A 732 -28.07 38.24 -13.50
C ILE A 732 -27.31 36.94 -13.16
N LEU A 733 -28.00 35.79 -13.05
CA LEU A 733 -27.40 34.50 -12.83
C LEU A 733 -26.44 34.11 -13.96
N ALA A 734 -26.84 34.30 -15.22
CA ALA A 734 -26.01 34.03 -16.38
C ALA A 734 -24.72 34.86 -16.39
N MET A 735 -24.78 36.14 -15.98
CA MET A 735 -23.61 37.01 -15.88
C MET A 735 -22.56 36.47 -14.88
N PHE A 736 -22.99 35.95 -13.70
CA PHE A 736 -22.08 35.36 -12.73
C PHE A 736 -21.55 34.00 -13.24
N ASN A 737 -22.43 33.12 -13.67
CA ASN A 737 -22.04 31.76 -14.11
C ASN A 737 -21.08 31.78 -15.31
N ARG A 738 -21.33 32.62 -16.33
CA ARG A 738 -20.48 32.73 -17.52
C ARG A 738 -19.01 32.99 -17.18
N ARG A 739 -18.75 33.84 -16.18
CA ARG A 739 -17.39 34.15 -15.74
C ARG A 739 -16.70 32.93 -15.17
N TYR A 740 -17.34 32.20 -14.26
CA TYR A 740 -16.75 31.03 -13.59
C TYR A 740 -16.63 29.85 -14.56
N VAL A 741 -17.58 29.66 -15.49
CA VAL A 741 -17.48 28.67 -16.56
C VAL A 741 -16.25 28.93 -17.45
N VAL A 742 -16.03 30.18 -17.88
CA VAL A 742 -14.83 30.52 -18.69
C VAL A 742 -13.54 30.26 -17.89
N ILE A 743 -13.49 30.66 -16.60
CA ILE A 743 -12.32 30.40 -15.75
C ILE A 743 -12.09 28.89 -15.65
N THR A 744 -13.12 28.09 -15.41
CA THR A 744 -13.01 26.62 -15.29
C THR A 744 -12.49 25.99 -16.59
N LEU A 745 -12.97 26.43 -17.77
CA LEU A 745 -12.52 25.92 -19.06
C LEU A 745 -11.03 26.25 -19.32
N VAL A 746 -10.61 27.50 -19.02
CA VAL A 746 -9.21 27.90 -19.15
C VAL A 746 -8.32 27.12 -18.18
N CYS A 747 -8.76 26.95 -16.91
CA CYS A 747 -8.03 26.17 -15.91
C CYS A 747 -7.96 24.70 -16.31
N PHE A 748 -9.00 24.15 -16.93
CA PHE A 748 -8.99 22.78 -17.43
C PHE A 748 -7.94 22.58 -18.53
N ALA A 749 -7.78 23.52 -19.44
CA ALA A 749 -6.75 23.44 -20.48
C ALA A 749 -5.31 23.39 -19.91
N VAL A 750 -5.09 23.99 -18.74
CA VAL A 750 -3.81 23.94 -18.03
C VAL A 750 -3.70 22.69 -17.16
N ALA A 751 -4.81 22.31 -16.51
CA ALA A 751 -4.86 21.18 -15.58
C ALA A 751 -4.74 19.82 -16.28
N ALA A 752 -5.33 19.69 -17.50
CA ALA A 752 -5.39 18.41 -18.20
C ALA A 752 -3.99 17.83 -18.53
N PRO A 753 -3.01 18.60 -19.08
CA PRO A 753 -1.66 18.11 -19.29
C PRO A 753 -0.94 17.71 -17.98
N ALA A 754 -1.10 18.51 -16.92
CA ALA A 754 -0.51 18.23 -15.62
C ALA A 754 -1.11 16.95 -14.99
N ALA A 755 -2.42 16.79 -15.08
CA ALA A 755 -3.13 15.60 -14.61
C ALA A 755 -2.71 14.36 -15.42
N TRP A 756 -2.59 14.49 -16.73
CA TRP A 756 -2.12 13.38 -17.57
C TRP A 756 -0.73 12.92 -17.15
N TRP A 757 0.22 13.83 -17.02
CA TRP A 757 1.57 13.47 -16.58
C TRP A 757 1.57 12.77 -15.21
N GLY A 758 0.80 13.27 -14.24
CA GLY A 758 0.70 12.67 -12.91
C GLY A 758 0.06 11.29 -12.94
N VAL A 759 -1.03 11.11 -13.69
CA VAL A 759 -1.74 9.84 -13.89
C VAL A 759 -0.85 8.83 -14.60
N GLU A 760 -0.18 9.21 -15.70
CA GLU A 760 0.74 8.33 -16.44
C GLU A 760 1.88 7.84 -15.53
N ARG A 761 2.47 8.76 -14.75
CA ARG A 761 3.53 8.43 -13.80
C ARG A 761 3.07 7.48 -12.70
N TRP A 762 1.86 7.65 -12.21
CA TRP A 762 1.29 6.76 -11.20
C TRP A 762 0.93 5.39 -11.80
N LEU A 763 0.25 5.36 -12.96
CA LEU A 763 -0.12 4.14 -13.66
C LEU A 763 1.11 3.34 -14.14
N SER A 764 2.26 3.97 -14.37
CA SER A 764 3.50 3.25 -14.70
C SER A 764 3.96 2.30 -13.58
N GLY A 765 3.34 2.39 -12.41
CA GLY A 765 3.53 1.45 -11.29
C GLY A 765 2.81 0.13 -11.45
N PHE A 766 1.91 -0.01 -12.42
CA PHE A 766 1.11 -1.22 -12.64
C PHE A 766 1.52 -1.86 -13.97
N ALA A 767 1.73 -3.19 -13.97
CA ALA A 767 1.99 -3.92 -15.20
C ALA A 767 0.74 -3.94 -16.09
N TYR A 768 -0.43 -4.20 -15.47
CA TYR A 768 -1.73 -4.14 -16.14
C TYR A 768 -2.49 -2.90 -15.70
N ARG A 769 -2.72 -1.98 -16.63
CA ARG A 769 -3.25 -0.66 -16.32
C ARG A 769 -4.35 -0.22 -17.28
N VAL A 770 -5.24 0.61 -16.78
CA VAL A 770 -6.27 1.28 -17.59
C VAL A 770 -5.58 2.22 -18.60
N PRO A 771 -5.98 2.20 -19.88
CA PRO A 771 -5.50 3.18 -20.83
C PRO A 771 -5.94 4.60 -20.42
N VAL A 772 -5.06 5.58 -20.61
CA VAL A 772 -5.38 6.98 -20.30
C VAL A 772 -6.40 7.48 -21.32
N SER A 773 -7.67 7.43 -20.95
CA SER A 773 -8.81 7.72 -21.83
C SER A 773 -9.28 9.16 -21.71
N PRO A 774 -9.45 9.91 -22.83
CA PRO A 774 -9.90 11.32 -22.82
C PRO A 774 -11.27 11.53 -22.17
N TRP A 775 -12.16 10.54 -22.22
CA TRP A 775 -13.51 10.66 -21.66
C TRP A 775 -13.52 10.88 -20.13
N ILE A 776 -12.51 10.35 -19.40
CA ILE A 776 -12.36 10.55 -17.96
C ILE A 776 -12.07 12.03 -17.66
N PHE A 777 -11.26 12.68 -18.48
CA PHE A 777 -11.02 14.13 -18.38
C PHE A 777 -12.29 14.93 -18.64
N LEU A 778 -13.09 14.54 -19.64
CA LEU A 778 -14.37 15.19 -19.92
C LEU A 778 -15.38 14.99 -18.79
N ALA A 779 -15.42 13.80 -18.19
CA ALA A 779 -16.27 13.53 -17.03
C ALA A 779 -15.86 14.40 -15.82
N ALA A 780 -14.55 14.53 -15.57
CA ALA A 780 -14.04 15.41 -14.53
C ALA A 780 -14.39 16.88 -14.78
N LEU A 781 -14.23 17.35 -16.02
CA LEU A 781 -14.65 18.71 -16.43
C LEU A 781 -16.13 18.93 -16.19
N ALA A 782 -16.98 17.98 -16.62
CA ALA A 782 -18.42 18.06 -16.43
C ALA A 782 -18.80 18.12 -14.94
N ALA A 783 -18.16 17.29 -14.09
CA ALA A 783 -18.36 17.30 -12.65
C ALA A 783 -17.97 18.65 -12.02
N VAL A 784 -16.79 19.19 -12.35
CA VAL A 784 -16.33 20.49 -11.84
C VAL A 784 -17.24 21.62 -12.30
N LEU A 785 -17.66 21.63 -13.57
CA LEU A 785 -18.60 22.62 -14.11
C LEU A 785 -19.95 22.54 -13.40
N ALA A 786 -20.51 21.34 -13.23
CA ALA A 786 -21.81 21.15 -12.58
C ALA A 786 -21.78 21.68 -11.13
N VAL A 787 -20.77 21.31 -10.36
CA VAL A 787 -20.63 21.74 -8.95
C VAL A 787 -20.35 23.24 -8.85
N THR A 788 -19.52 23.80 -9.76
CA THR A 788 -19.22 25.23 -9.80
C THR A 788 -20.50 26.04 -10.12
N VAL A 789 -21.22 25.66 -11.17
CA VAL A 789 -22.47 26.33 -11.57
C VAL A 789 -23.52 26.24 -10.48
N ALA A 790 -23.68 25.06 -9.85
CA ALA A 790 -24.59 24.88 -8.72
C ALA A 790 -24.23 25.82 -7.55
N THR A 791 -22.97 25.88 -7.15
CA THR A 791 -22.47 26.72 -6.03
C THR A 791 -22.66 28.19 -6.32
N VAL A 792 -22.29 28.65 -7.53
CA VAL A 792 -22.45 30.06 -7.96
C VAL A 792 -23.91 30.43 -8.02
N THR A 793 -24.75 29.57 -8.63
CA THR A 793 -26.20 29.82 -8.80
C THR A 793 -26.91 29.90 -7.46
N LEU A 794 -26.71 28.91 -6.56
CA LEU A 794 -27.33 28.90 -5.24
C LEU A 794 -27.02 30.18 -4.45
N ARG A 795 -25.82 30.68 -4.57
CA ARG A 795 -25.40 31.89 -3.84
C ARG A 795 -25.86 33.19 -4.52
N SER A 796 -25.78 33.28 -5.84
CA SER A 796 -26.18 34.46 -6.59
C SER A 796 -27.71 34.63 -6.63
N LEU A 797 -28.48 33.55 -6.49
CA LEU A 797 -29.95 33.57 -6.46
C LEU A 797 -30.48 34.43 -5.32
N SER A 798 -29.87 34.32 -4.12
CA SER A 798 -30.26 35.16 -2.96
C SER A 798 -30.07 36.65 -3.24
N ALA A 799 -28.97 37.03 -3.89
CA ALA A 799 -28.72 38.43 -4.28
C ALA A 799 -29.60 38.88 -5.46
N ALA A 800 -29.85 38.01 -6.44
CA ALA A 800 -30.71 38.28 -7.57
C ALA A 800 -32.21 38.43 -7.18
N ARG A 801 -32.66 37.81 -6.10
CA ARG A 801 -34.01 37.92 -5.54
C ARG A 801 -34.20 39.07 -4.55
N SER A 802 -33.12 39.75 -4.12
CA SER A 802 -33.22 40.86 -3.14
C SER A 802 -34.01 42.05 -3.73
N ASN A 803 -34.73 42.76 -2.85
CA ASN A 803 -35.48 43.96 -3.25
C ASN A 803 -34.51 45.09 -3.66
N PRO A 804 -34.66 45.69 -4.88
CA PRO A 804 -33.78 46.76 -5.33
C PRO A 804 -33.83 48.01 -4.44
N ALA A 805 -35.01 48.33 -3.85
CA ALA A 805 -35.17 49.47 -2.98
C ALA A 805 -34.31 49.44 -1.71
N ASP A 806 -34.11 48.24 -1.14
CA ASP A 806 -33.29 48.07 0.08
C ASP A 806 -31.79 48.22 -0.24
N ALA A 807 -31.36 47.88 -1.46
CA ALA A 807 -29.99 47.99 -1.90
C ALA A 807 -29.57 49.44 -2.26
N VAL A 808 -30.50 50.30 -2.64
CA VAL A 808 -30.27 51.71 -2.94
C VAL A 808 -30.32 52.61 -1.71
N LYS A 809 -31.11 52.23 -0.68
CA LYS A 809 -31.28 52.99 0.61
C LYS A 809 -30.16 52.74 1.62
N SER A 810 -29.37 51.68 1.51
CA SER A 810 -28.30 51.40 2.46
C SER A 810 -27.05 52.21 2.12
N GLU A 811 -26.84 53.35 2.75
CA GLU A 811 -25.58 54.10 2.84
C GLU A 811 -24.61 53.44 3.79
#